data_fbe6d57e4bd8f1e3aae3ffef32851197
#
_entry.id   fbe6d57e4bd8f1e3aae3ffef32851197
#
_cell.length_a   1.000
_cell.length_b   1.000
_cell.length_c   1.000
_cell.angle_alpha   90.00
_cell.angle_beta   90.00
_cell.angle_gamma   90.00
#
_symmetry.space_group_name_H-M   'P 1'
#
loop_
_entity.id
_entity.type
_entity.pdbx_description
1 polymer ?
#
loop_
_entity_poly.entity_id
_entity_poly.type
_entity_poly.pdbx_seq_one_letter_code
_entity_poly.pdbx_strand_id
1 'polypeptide(L)'
;LGLPGGKEEINIIDRLTGHPVAGTEVAYYRVSQGEGYRLVKAYPADSKGTVTLTPPDERNWLGINVRKPGADYMEISYAGFSVGGYNAPASRKWEKHVSLFTDRALYRPGQVVHVSGIAYEQSGDSIHVFSRVRKDVVLRDANRQEIGKLSLATDEFGAFYGDFMLPETLLPGEFELSVESGENRYIRVDEYKRPTFDVVFHPYQATYNVGDTVLVSGEAKTFAGAPVGLCRLNYKLTRSENEFWRISDHETVLAVGEVQTDAAGNFRFPVFLRKPDDFKPDRPGRYYTYKITAEVINLTGEVESGTLSLPVGQQSVALQIKGLRPKVAREKRESIQVLAMNLSRQPVTLQATCVVYALDEKGNKGNEVCRRTVETRRSFVPDDILALTPGRYTMEVSALDGQGRTCTARQDFILFSLADRHLPVHSPEWFYQDGTEFNDGHPVSLYVGSSEKDVYLLYDVFCGDKRIESKRMVLNNEIRQFTYPYKPEYGDGITVNFAFMRESKLYTKQVQISRPRPDKSLQLKWITFRDKLQPGGKEEWQLQITYPDKKAADAQLLATLYDASLDKLYVNDWAFNLNFPRSTPGVRANLIFSGHSIWMYSNFPYMGSTLRGLRWWDVYSTLNAPFWRGPRPEGSFRIKQDSRMMKPVTISLDAETLSDDGFEVEDGSSIEAVFECSDAVALDDGSPYVPLRQNFAETAFFYPALRTDTNGVVSLSFTLPESLTEWKFMGLAHTRGMDYGQITARAKAVKPFMVQPNMPRFIRVSDKAVISTGIINLSEENIRGTARMELVDPQTNRVLSTREHEFNAAAGATVSVSFDL
;
A
#
# COMPACT_ATOMS: atom_id res chain seq x y z
N LEU A 1 33.10 -14.56 3.88
CA LEU A 1 32.65 -13.73 2.76
C LEU A 1 32.46 -14.62 1.52
N GLY A 2 31.25 -14.59 0.95
CA GLY A 2 30.99 -15.26 -0.34
C GLY A 2 31.67 -14.55 -1.49
N LEU A 3 32.27 -15.33 -2.41
CA LEU A 3 32.90 -14.81 -3.60
C LEU A 3 32.22 -15.36 -4.88
N PRO A 4 32.39 -14.68 -6.02
CA PRO A 4 31.97 -15.21 -7.32
C PRO A 4 32.47 -16.62 -7.61
N GLY A 5 31.68 -17.40 -8.35
CA GLY A 5 32.02 -18.77 -8.72
C GLY A 5 31.94 -19.79 -7.59
N GLY A 6 31.12 -19.49 -6.55
CA GLY A 6 30.91 -20.40 -5.42
C GLY A 6 32.12 -20.54 -4.49
N LYS A 7 33.11 -19.67 -4.61
CA LYS A 7 34.23 -19.59 -3.68
C LYS A 7 33.86 -18.87 -2.40
N GLU A 8 34.61 -19.13 -1.36
CA GLU A 8 34.50 -18.45 -0.08
C GLU A 8 35.85 -17.91 0.35
N GLU A 9 35.86 -16.73 0.93
CA GLU A 9 37.01 -16.14 1.60
C GLU A 9 36.76 -16.10 3.09
N ILE A 10 37.65 -16.69 3.85
CA ILE A 10 37.67 -16.68 5.30
C ILE A 10 38.83 -15.82 5.75
N ASN A 11 38.56 -14.72 6.42
CA ASN A 11 39.56 -13.85 7.02
C ASN A 11 39.61 -14.19 8.52
N ILE A 12 40.75 -14.73 8.93
CA ILE A 12 41.03 -15.12 10.32
C ILE A 12 41.62 -13.90 11.00
N ILE A 13 40.89 -13.33 11.93
CA ILE A 13 41.22 -12.10 12.63
C ILE A 13 41.13 -12.28 14.15
N ASP A 14 42.02 -11.60 14.84
CA ASP A 14 42.02 -11.57 16.30
C ASP A 14 40.74 -10.86 16.81
N ARG A 15 40.07 -11.47 17.76
CA ARG A 15 38.77 -11.02 18.23
C ARG A 15 38.82 -9.67 18.94
N LEU A 16 39.93 -9.34 19.60
CA LEU A 16 40.06 -8.09 20.38
C LEU A 16 40.57 -6.93 19.50
N THR A 17 41.59 -7.22 18.72
CA THR A 17 42.29 -6.19 17.94
C THR A 17 41.75 -6.05 16.51
N GLY A 18 41.14 -7.09 15.94
CA GLY A 18 40.68 -7.14 14.55
C GLY A 18 41.81 -7.41 13.53
N HIS A 19 43.07 -7.53 13.99
CA HIS A 19 44.21 -7.79 13.10
C HIS A 19 44.21 -9.22 12.57
N PRO A 20 44.78 -9.45 11.37
CA PRO A 20 44.87 -10.80 10.81
C PRO A 20 45.80 -11.70 11.64
N VAL A 21 45.40 -12.95 11.78
CA VAL A 21 46.20 -13.99 12.48
C VAL A 21 46.84 -14.91 11.45
N ALA A 22 48.11 -14.74 11.22
CA ALA A 22 48.88 -15.61 10.31
C ALA A 22 49.26 -16.96 10.96
N GLY A 23 49.66 -17.92 10.13
CA GLY A 23 50.13 -19.23 10.59
C GLY A 23 49.01 -20.12 11.15
N THR A 24 47.81 -19.92 10.72
CA THR A 24 46.62 -20.70 11.06
C THR A 24 46.11 -21.49 9.84
N GLU A 25 45.20 -22.43 10.07
CA GLU A 25 44.51 -23.17 9.01
C GLU A 25 43.01 -23.28 9.32
N VAL A 26 42.23 -23.37 8.25
CA VAL A 26 40.79 -23.67 8.32
C VAL A 26 40.60 -25.13 7.97
N ALA A 27 40.12 -25.92 8.92
CA ALA A 27 39.90 -27.35 8.78
C ALA A 27 38.41 -27.68 8.75
N TYR A 28 37.99 -28.43 7.74
CA TYR A 28 36.61 -28.92 7.61
C TYR A 28 36.52 -30.37 8.10
N TYR A 29 35.53 -30.65 8.90
CA TYR A 29 35.24 -31.95 9.47
C TYR A 29 33.87 -32.44 9.08
N ARG A 30 33.75 -33.71 8.70
CA ARG A 30 32.45 -34.37 8.61
C ARG A 30 32.02 -34.73 10.03
N VAL A 31 30.75 -34.43 10.34
CA VAL A 31 30.13 -34.75 11.63
C VAL A 31 29.17 -35.90 11.40
N SER A 32 29.42 -37.08 11.97
CA SER A 32 28.55 -38.26 11.93
C SER A 32 28.01 -38.52 13.30
N GLN A 33 26.70 -38.77 13.42
CA GLN A 33 26.11 -39.19 14.70
C GLN A 33 26.72 -40.52 15.14
N GLY A 34 27.44 -40.51 16.27
CA GLY A 34 28.06 -41.70 16.87
C GLY A 34 29.51 -41.98 16.48
N GLU A 35 30.03 -41.42 15.36
CA GLU A 35 31.42 -41.69 14.92
C GLU A 35 32.42 -40.53 15.16
N GLY A 36 31.97 -39.43 15.76
CA GLY A 36 32.81 -38.27 16.03
C GLY A 36 33.07 -37.39 14.79
N TYR A 37 34.25 -36.75 14.78
CA TYR A 37 34.63 -35.76 13.78
C TYR A 37 35.74 -36.32 12.93
N ARG A 38 35.53 -36.41 11.61
CA ARG A 38 36.53 -36.83 10.63
C ARG A 38 36.99 -35.64 9.80
N LEU A 39 38.31 -35.35 9.81
CA LEU A 39 38.88 -34.30 8.97
C LEU A 39 38.64 -34.62 7.49
N VAL A 40 38.03 -33.68 6.77
CA VAL A 40 37.80 -33.75 5.32
C VAL A 40 38.95 -33.06 4.59
N LYS A 41 39.24 -31.83 4.97
CA LYS A 41 40.29 -31.03 4.33
C LYS A 41 40.68 -29.84 5.22
N ALA A 42 41.97 -29.49 5.20
CA ALA A 42 42.50 -28.29 5.85
C ALA A 42 43.11 -27.36 4.79
N TYR A 43 42.93 -26.06 5.00
CA TYR A 43 43.41 -25.01 4.11
C TYR A 43 44.26 -24.04 4.93
N PRO A 44 45.54 -23.88 4.64
CA PRO A 44 46.39 -22.94 5.33
C PRO A 44 46.06 -21.51 4.98
N ALA A 45 46.10 -20.63 5.98
CA ALA A 45 45.95 -19.21 5.79
C ALA A 45 47.25 -18.59 5.26
N ASP A 46 47.09 -17.56 4.44
CA ASP A 46 48.24 -16.76 3.96
C ASP A 46 48.80 -15.86 5.08
N SER A 47 49.82 -15.07 4.76
CA SER A 47 50.47 -14.14 5.69
C SER A 47 49.54 -13.05 6.19
N LYS A 48 48.37 -12.85 5.58
CA LYS A 48 47.32 -11.91 5.98
C LYS A 48 46.17 -12.59 6.69
N GLY A 49 46.34 -13.84 7.13
CA GLY A 49 45.27 -14.60 7.76
C GLY A 49 44.07 -14.93 6.88
N THR A 50 44.27 -14.92 5.55
CA THR A 50 43.18 -15.13 4.58
C THR A 50 43.27 -16.52 3.96
N VAL A 51 42.11 -17.19 3.88
CA VAL A 51 41.96 -18.46 3.14
C VAL A 51 40.88 -18.25 2.08
N THR A 52 41.22 -18.52 0.82
CA THR A 52 40.26 -18.60 -0.28
C THR A 52 40.07 -20.05 -0.69
N LEU A 53 38.87 -20.54 -0.64
CA LEU A 53 38.56 -21.93 -0.88
C LEU A 53 37.25 -22.14 -1.66
N THR A 54 37.12 -23.32 -2.25
CA THR A 54 35.82 -23.84 -2.71
C THR A 54 35.32 -24.78 -1.62
N PRO A 55 34.17 -24.52 -1.00
CA PRO A 55 33.62 -25.38 0.05
C PRO A 55 33.38 -26.79 -0.49
N PRO A 56 33.56 -27.84 0.34
CA PRO A 56 33.17 -29.20 -0.04
C PRO A 56 31.67 -29.29 -0.33
N ASP A 57 31.26 -30.16 -1.27
CA ASP A 57 29.86 -30.25 -1.75
C ASP A 57 28.86 -30.69 -0.68
N GLU A 58 29.28 -31.32 0.41
CA GLU A 58 28.44 -31.86 1.48
C GLU A 58 28.23 -30.85 2.62
N ARG A 59 27.76 -29.65 2.34
CA ARG A 59 27.71 -28.53 3.28
C ARG A 59 26.86 -28.76 4.55
N ASN A 60 25.88 -29.64 4.51
CA ASN A 60 24.89 -29.78 5.60
C ASN A 60 25.40 -30.52 6.84
N TRP A 61 26.58 -31.11 6.80
CA TRP A 61 27.12 -31.95 7.85
C TRP A 61 28.59 -31.66 8.18
N LEU A 62 29.10 -30.49 7.80
CA LEU A 62 30.47 -30.10 8.01
C LEU A 62 30.62 -29.22 9.25
N GLY A 63 31.59 -29.56 10.09
CA GLY A 63 32.09 -28.67 11.12
C GLY A 63 33.32 -27.90 10.61
N ILE A 64 33.49 -26.68 11.07
CA ILE A 64 34.67 -25.86 10.76
C ILE A 64 35.48 -25.65 12.04
N ASN A 65 36.77 -25.76 11.95
CA ASN A 65 37.75 -25.41 12.98
C ASN A 65 38.78 -24.45 12.41
N VAL A 66 39.12 -23.41 13.14
CA VAL A 66 40.23 -22.53 12.85
C VAL A 66 41.29 -22.76 13.92
N ARG A 67 42.46 -23.30 13.51
CA ARG A 67 43.49 -23.74 14.44
C ARG A 67 44.90 -23.38 13.95
N LYS A 68 45.88 -23.38 14.88
CA LYS A 68 47.26 -23.41 14.54
C LYS A 68 47.67 -24.86 14.24
N PRO A 69 48.49 -25.13 13.18
CA PRO A 69 48.98 -26.45 12.92
C PRO A 69 49.64 -27.07 14.17
N GLY A 70 49.29 -28.32 14.51
CA GLY A 70 49.82 -28.99 15.68
C GLY A 70 49.22 -28.66 17.03
N ALA A 71 48.11 -27.87 17.08
CA ALA A 71 47.39 -27.61 18.32
C ALA A 71 46.53 -28.83 18.71
N ASP A 72 46.62 -29.25 19.97
CA ASP A 72 45.94 -30.45 20.51
C ASP A 72 44.45 -30.19 20.87
N TYR A 73 44.02 -29.00 20.88
CA TYR A 73 42.63 -28.69 21.16
C TYR A 73 41.79 -28.60 19.90
N MET A 74 40.60 -29.13 19.95
CA MET A 74 39.66 -29.12 18.83
C MET A 74 38.33 -28.52 19.30
N GLU A 75 38.05 -27.33 18.81
CA GLU A 75 36.76 -26.69 18.97
C GLU A 75 36.11 -26.59 17.60
N ILE A 76 35.08 -27.36 17.38
CA ILE A 76 34.35 -27.39 16.11
C ILE A 76 33.10 -26.55 16.21
N SER A 77 33.04 -25.51 15.44
CA SER A 77 31.79 -24.77 15.22
C SER A 77 30.91 -25.56 14.25
N TYR A 78 29.73 -25.95 14.66
CA TYR A 78 28.77 -26.62 13.78
C TYR A 78 28.37 -25.70 12.62
N ALA A 79 28.72 -26.08 11.45
CA ALA A 79 28.39 -25.36 10.25
C ALA A 79 27.09 -25.89 9.62
N GLY A 80 25.97 -25.68 10.30
CA GLY A 80 24.71 -25.44 9.57
C GLY A 80 24.70 -24.04 8.96
N PHE A 81 25.85 -23.35 8.93
CA PHE A 81 26.01 -22.00 8.43
C PHE A 81 26.67 -22.03 7.06
N SER A 82 26.01 -21.46 6.08
CA SER A 82 26.69 -20.93 4.91
C SER A 82 27.72 -19.91 5.40
N VAL A 83 29.00 -20.19 5.23
CA VAL A 83 30.12 -19.32 5.66
C VAL A 83 30.06 -17.96 4.95
N GLY A 84 29.38 -17.90 3.85
CA GLY A 84 29.12 -16.73 3.06
C GLY A 84 28.36 -17.13 1.80
N GLY A 85 27.78 -16.17 1.13
CA GLY A 85 27.08 -16.40 -0.14
C GLY A 85 27.37 -15.27 -1.10
N TYR A 86 27.48 -15.62 -2.35
CA TYR A 86 27.52 -14.68 -3.46
C TYR A 86 26.40 -15.00 -4.41
N ASN A 87 25.50 -14.05 -4.59
CA ASN A 87 24.48 -14.14 -5.61
C ASN A 87 24.89 -13.20 -6.75
N ALA A 88 25.25 -13.81 -7.88
CA ALA A 88 25.44 -13.04 -9.10
C ALA A 88 24.17 -12.28 -9.44
N PRO A 89 24.28 -11.09 -10.04
CA PRO A 89 23.11 -10.44 -10.62
C PRO A 89 22.38 -11.41 -11.55
N ALA A 90 21.06 -11.42 -11.49
CA ALA A 90 20.27 -12.25 -12.38
C ALA A 90 20.64 -11.97 -13.84
N SER A 91 20.82 -13.02 -14.63
CA SER A 91 21.04 -12.85 -16.07
C SER A 91 19.83 -12.16 -16.67
N ARG A 92 20.04 -11.11 -17.46
CA ARG A 92 18.99 -10.40 -18.16
C ARG A 92 18.41 -11.30 -19.24
N LYS A 93 17.32 -11.99 -18.91
CA LYS A 93 16.48 -12.70 -19.87
C LYS A 93 15.30 -11.83 -20.22
N TRP A 94 14.80 -11.97 -21.43
CA TRP A 94 13.51 -11.39 -21.80
C TRP A 94 12.40 -12.12 -21.07
N GLU A 95 11.63 -11.38 -20.30
CA GLU A 95 10.45 -11.87 -19.57
C GLU A 95 9.20 -11.28 -20.21
N LYS A 96 8.23 -12.13 -20.46
CA LYS A 96 6.96 -11.73 -21.05
C LYS A 96 5.98 -11.39 -19.93
N HIS A 97 5.27 -10.29 -20.11
CA HIS A 97 4.27 -9.79 -19.17
C HIS A 97 2.98 -9.46 -19.92
N VAL A 98 1.86 -9.63 -19.26
CA VAL A 98 0.54 -9.20 -19.74
C VAL A 98 -0.20 -8.59 -18.56
N SER A 99 -0.77 -7.41 -18.77
CA SER A 99 -1.68 -6.76 -17.82
C SER A 99 -3.09 -6.74 -18.38
N LEU A 100 -4.09 -7.11 -17.57
CA LEU A 100 -5.50 -7.15 -17.96
C LEU A 100 -6.29 -6.03 -17.28
N PHE A 101 -7.23 -5.47 -18.04
CA PHE A 101 -8.11 -4.37 -17.63
C PHE A 101 -9.54 -4.68 -18.05
N THR A 102 -10.51 -4.19 -17.26
CA THR A 102 -11.93 -4.29 -17.54
C THR A 102 -12.58 -2.92 -17.48
N ASP A 103 -13.69 -2.73 -18.17
CA ASP A 103 -14.43 -1.45 -18.15
C ASP A 103 -14.85 -1.08 -16.72
N ARG A 104 -15.23 -2.05 -15.91
CA ARG A 104 -15.56 -1.94 -14.47
C ARG A 104 -15.23 -3.24 -13.75
N ALA A 105 -15.47 -3.31 -12.45
CA ALA A 105 -15.13 -4.48 -11.65
C ALA A 105 -16.35 -5.24 -11.09
N LEU A 106 -17.57 -4.70 -11.24
CA LEU A 106 -18.84 -5.29 -10.77
C LEU A 106 -19.83 -5.42 -11.92
N TYR A 107 -20.42 -6.62 -12.06
CA TYR A 107 -21.35 -6.96 -13.13
C TYR A 107 -22.55 -7.72 -12.58
N ARG A 108 -23.68 -7.71 -13.32
CA ARG A 108 -24.80 -8.63 -13.13
C ARG A 108 -24.67 -9.82 -14.09
N PRO A 109 -25.30 -10.96 -13.76
CA PRO A 109 -25.54 -12.00 -14.76
C PRO A 109 -26.17 -11.42 -16.03
N GLY A 110 -25.85 -11.98 -17.19
CA GLY A 110 -26.34 -11.51 -18.50
C GLY A 110 -25.63 -10.26 -19.04
N GLN A 111 -24.74 -9.62 -18.31
CA GLN A 111 -24.01 -8.43 -18.79
C GLN A 111 -22.74 -8.78 -19.55
N VAL A 112 -22.30 -7.84 -20.39
CA VAL A 112 -21.03 -7.92 -21.12
C VAL A 112 -19.88 -7.44 -20.24
N VAL A 113 -18.80 -8.21 -20.18
CA VAL A 113 -17.52 -7.82 -19.60
C VAL A 113 -16.60 -7.43 -20.74
N HIS A 114 -16.33 -6.13 -20.86
CA HIS A 114 -15.33 -5.64 -21.78
C HIS A 114 -13.95 -5.83 -21.19
N VAL A 115 -13.06 -6.52 -21.89
CA VAL A 115 -11.68 -6.76 -21.45
C VAL A 115 -10.68 -6.20 -22.43
N SER A 116 -9.61 -5.61 -21.91
CA SER A 116 -8.43 -5.23 -22.66
C SER A 116 -7.18 -5.73 -21.97
N GLY A 117 -6.11 -5.93 -22.72
CA GLY A 117 -4.81 -6.29 -22.17
C GLY A 117 -3.67 -5.65 -22.93
N ILE A 118 -2.53 -5.47 -22.28
CA ILE A 118 -1.29 -4.99 -22.88
C ILE A 118 -0.23 -6.06 -22.66
N ALA A 119 0.35 -6.56 -23.76
CA ALA A 119 1.42 -7.54 -23.76
C ALA A 119 2.76 -6.84 -24.05
N TYR A 120 3.73 -7.06 -23.20
CA TYR A 120 5.08 -6.50 -23.35
C TYR A 120 6.14 -7.50 -22.87
N GLU A 121 7.37 -7.25 -23.28
CA GLU A 121 8.53 -8.01 -22.80
C GLU A 121 9.60 -7.07 -22.28
N GLN A 122 10.28 -7.50 -21.25
CA GLN A 122 11.25 -6.70 -20.51
C GLN A 122 12.55 -7.49 -20.27
N SER A 123 13.68 -6.80 -20.38
CA SER A 123 14.99 -7.29 -19.97
C SER A 123 15.79 -6.16 -19.33
N GLY A 124 15.78 -6.08 -18.01
CA GLY A 124 16.38 -4.96 -17.26
C GLY A 124 15.67 -3.65 -17.57
N ASP A 125 16.36 -2.66 -18.16
CA ASP A 125 15.78 -1.37 -18.56
C ASP A 125 15.17 -1.37 -19.96
N SER A 126 15.47 -2.38 -20.75
CA SER A 126 14.91 -2.54 -22.08
C SER A 126 13.51 -3.13 -21.97
N ILE A 127 12.54 -2.44 -22.53
CA ILE A 127 11.15 -2.85 -22.51
C ILE A 127 10.48 -2.39 -23.80
N HIS A 128 9.65 -3.23 -24.36
CA HIS A 128 8.84 -2.90 -25.52
C HIS A 128 7.61 -3.79 -25.61
N VAL A 129 6.62 -3.35 -26.34
CA VAL A 129 5.38 -4.09 -26.56
C VAL A 129 5.63 -5.36 -27.36
N PHE A 130 4.84 -6.38 -27.09
CA PHE A 130 4.87 -7.66 -27.76
C PHE A 130 3.71 -7.72 -28.76
N SER A 131 3.96 -7.27 -29.99
CA SER A 131 2.94 -7.11 -31.03
C SER A 131 2.75 -8.35 -31.92
N ARG A 132 1.58 -8.47 -32.55
CA ARG A 132 1.23 -9.51 -33.54
C ARG A 132 1.32 -10.93 -32.99
N VAL A 133 1.01 -11.12 -31.71
CA VAL A 133 0.93 -12.42 -31.06
C VAL A 133 -0.49 -12.71 -30.62
N ARG A 134 -0.85 -13.98 -30.58
CA ARG A 134 -2.13 -14.41 -30.01
C ARG A 134 -2.02 -14.61 -28.51
N LYS A 135 -3.04 -14.16 -27.79
CA LYS A 135 -3.22 -14.34 -26.37
C LYS A 135 -4.59 -14.94 -26.11
N ASP A 136 -4.59 -16.02 -25.35
CA ASP A 136 -5.83 -16.68 -24.90
C ASP A 136 -6.20 -16.11 -23.53
N VAL A 137 -7.33 -15.41 -23.47
CA VAL A 137 -7.91 -14.92 -22.23
C VAL A 137 -9.01 -15.89 -21.81
N VAL A 138 -8.94 -16.36 -20.59
CA VAL A 138 -9.87 -17.31 -20.01
C VAL A 138 -10.65 -16.68 -18.88
N LEU A 139 -11.98 -16.75 -18.93
CA LEU A 139 -12.87 -16.34 -17.86
C LEU A 139 -13.32 -17.57 -17.06
N ARG A 140 -13.13 -17.54 -15.72
CA ARG A 140 -13.59 -18.58 -14.79
C ARG A 140 -14.59 -18.01 -13.80
N ASP A 141 -15.58 -18.82 -13.45
CA ASP A 141 -16.60 -18.47 -12.46
C ASP A 141 -16.09 -18.54 -11.01
N ALA A 142 -16.98 -18.30 -10.04
CA ALA A 142 -16.66 -18.36 -8.60
C ALA A 142 -16.19 -19.76 -8.13
N ASN A 143 -16.54 -20.83 -8.88
CA ASN A 143 -16.07 -22.20 -8.63
C ASN A 143 -14.79 -22.55 -9.40
N ARG A 144 -14.17 -21.53 -10.08
CA ARG A 144 -13.01 -21.69 -10.96
C ARG A 144 -13.24 -22.56 -12.19
N GLN A 145 -14.51 -22.74 -12.62
CA GLN A 145 -14.85 -23.41 -13.87
C GLN A 145 -14.69 -22.44 -15.04
N GLU A 146 -14.12 -22.90 -16.15
CA GLU A 146 -14.00 -22.11 -17.37
C GLU A 146 -15.39 -21.91 -17.98
N ILE A 147 -15.83 -20.66 -18.10
CA ILE A 147 -17.12 -20.28 -18.71
C ILE A 147 -16.94 -19.53 -20.02
N GLY A 148 -15.74 -19.12 -20.36
CA GLY A 148 -15.45 -18.48 -21.63
C GLY A 148 -13.97 -18.40 -21.93
N LYS A 149 -13.63 -18.43 -23.21
CA LYS A 149 -12.28 -18.27 -23.71
C LYS A 149 -12.27 -17.45 -24.98
N LEU A 150 -11.39 -16.42 -25.05
CA LEU A 150 -11.15 -15.59 -26.21
C LEU A 150 -9.71 -15.73 -26.68
N SER A 151 -9.50 -15.93 -27.99
CA SER A 151 -8.18 -15.93 -28.60
C SER A 151 -7.99 -14.62 -29.38
N LEU A 152 -7.23 -13.70 -28.81
CA LEU A 152 -7.10 -12.32 -29.27
C LEU A 152 -5.69 -12.04 -29.81
N ALA A 153 -5.58 -11.23 -30.86
CA ALA A 153 -4.30 -10.82 -31.44
C ALA A 153 -3.91 -9.44 -30.92
N THR A 154 -2.64 -9.28 -30.53
CA THR A 154 -2.12 -7.98 -30.13
C THR A 154 -1.89 -7.08 -31.36
N ASP A 155 -2.18 -5.81 -31.22
CA ASP A 155 -1.90 -4.78 -32.21
C ASP A 155 -0.42 -4.30 -32.17
N GLU A 156 -0.12 -3.21 -32.86
CA GLU A 156 1.24 -2.65 -32.90
C GLU A 156 1.69 -1.98 -31.59
N PHE A 157 0.76 -1.69 -30.67
CA PHE A 157 1.02 -1.22 -29.32
C PHE A 157 0.99 -2.36 -28.28
N GLY A 158 0.88 -3.62 -28.74
CA GLY A 158 0.78 -4.78 -27.85
C GLY A 158 -0.57 -4.92 -27.16
N ALA A 159 -1.55 -4.09 -27.53
CA ALA A 159 -2.88 -4.14 -26.97
C ALA A 159 -3.74 -5.20 -27.67
N PHE A 160 -4.62 -5.83 -26.92
CA PHE A 160 -5.65 -6.74 -27.39
C PHE A 160 -6.91 -6.53 -26.57
N TYR A 161 -8.07 -6.78 -27.15
CA TYR A 161 -9.35 -6.55 -26.48
C TYR A 161 -10.45 -7.44 -27.05
N GLY A 162 -11.49 -7.66 -26.25
CA GLY A 162 -12.66 -8.46 -26.61
C GLY A 162 -13.71 -8.43 -25.51
N ASP A 163 -14.81 -9.13 -25.76
CA ASP A 163 -15.99 -9.09 -24.93
C ASP A 163 -16.39 -10.50 -24.48
N PHE A 164 -16.69 -10.66 -23.16
CA PHE A 164 -17.32 -11.86 -22.63
C PHE A 164 -18.77 -11.55 -22.28
N MET A 165 -19.71 -12.37 -22.83
CA MET A 165 -21.10 -12.36 -22.38
C MET A 165 -21.22 -13.26 -21.16
N LEU A 166 -21.64 -12.72 -20.02
CA LEU A 166 -21.93 -13.50 -18.83
C LEU A 166 -23.24 -14.27 -19.03
N PRO A 167 -23.34 -15.57 -18.68
CA PRO A 167 -24.60 -16.27 -18.63
C PRO A 167 -25.59 -15.61 -17.67
N GLU A 168 -26.88 -15.74 -17.95
CA GLU A 168 -27.96 -15.17 -17.11
C GLU A 168 -28.11 -15.90 -15.78
N THR A 169 -27.79 -17.20 -15.76
CA THR A 169 -27.84 -18.05 -14.56
C THR A 169 -26.43 -18.40 -14.08
N LEU A 170 -25.91 -17.63 -13.13
CA LEU A 170 -24.59 -17.84 -12.54
C LEU A 170 -24.66 -17.76 -11.01
N LEU A 171 -23.80 -18.52 -10.34
CA LEU A 171 -23.57 -18.33 -8.91
C LEU A 171 -22.84 -16.99 -8.68
N PRO A 172 -23.38 -16.12 -7.82
CA PRO A 172 -22.70 -14.88 -7.46
C PRO A 172 -21.33 -15.13 -6.84
N GLY A 173 -20.37 -14.28 -7.10
CA GLY A 173 -19.05 -14.38 -6.50
C GLY A 173 -17.96 -13.66 -7.26
N GLU A 174 -16.72 -13.99 -6.92
CA GLU A 174 -15.53 -13.47 -7.56
C GLU A 174 -15.14 -14.34 -8.75
N PHE A 175 -15.06 -13.72 -9.92
CA PHE A 175 -14.70 -14.36 -11.19
C PHE A 175 -13.28 -13.96 -11.56
N GLU A 176 -12.57 -14.85 -12.23
CA GLU A 176 -11.16 -14.70 -12.58
C GLU A 176 -10.97 -14.61 -14.10
N LEU A 177 -10.37 -13.52 -14.56
CA LEU A 177 -9.80 -13.40 -15.90
C LEU A 177 -8.31 -13.72 -15.83
N SER A 178 -7.86 -14.69 -16.62
CA SER A 178 -6.47 -15.12 -16.66
C SER A 178 -5.91 -15.18 -18.07
N VAL A 179 -4.60 -14.95 -18.20
CA VAL A 179 -3.86 -15.02 -19.46
C VAL A 179 -2.46 -15.54 -19.21
N GLU A 180 -1.86 -16.23 -20.18
CA GLU A 180 -0.47 -16.69 -20.05
C GLU A 180 0.50 -15.54 -19.89
N SER A 181 1.41 -15.65 -18.91
CA SER A 181 2.41 -14.62 -18.54
C SER A 181 1.81 -13.31 -18.03
N GLY A 182 0.56 -13.33 -17.54
CA GLY A 182 -0.13 -12.18 -16.95
C GLY A 182 -0.52 -12.41 -15.50
N GLU A 183 -0.85 -11.31 -14.84
CA GLU A 183 -1.51 -11.35 -13.54
C GLU A 183 -3.01 -11.58 -13.74
N ASN A 184 -3.63 -12.34 -12.83
CA ASN A 184 -5.06 -12.57 -12.86
C ASN A 184 -5.81 -11.28 -12.53
N ARG A 185 -6.86 -11.01 -13.29
CA ARG A 185 -7.81 -9.92 -13.01
C ARG A 185 -9.07 -10.51 -12.41
N TYR A 186 -9.50 -9.96 -11.27
CA TYR A 186 -10.72 -10.38 -10.59
C TYR A 186 -11.84 -9.36 -10.83
N ILE A 187 -13.03 -9.89 -11.09
CA ILE A 187 -14.28 -9.14 -11.18
C ILE A 187 -15.32 -9.79 -10.28
N ARG A 188 -16.28 -9.03 -9.81
CA ARG A 188 -17.40 -9.56 -9.04
C ARG A 188 -18.65 -9.62 -9.88
N VAL A 189 -19.32 -10.77 -9.87
CA VAL A 189 -20.64 -10.94 -10.46
C VAL A 189 -21.65 -11.17 -9.34
N ASP A 190 -22.66 -10.31 -9.27
CA ASP A 190 -23.66 -10.33 -8.19
C ASP A 190 -24.94 -9.64 -8.64
N GLU A 191 -26.07 -10.00 -8.02
CA GLU A 191 -27.31 -9.24 -8.11
C GLU A 191 -27.26 -8.08 -7.11
N TYR A 192 -27.12 -6.86 -7.59
CA TYR A 192 -26.99 -5.69 -6.73
C TYR A 192 -27.97 -4.58 -7.10
N LYS A 193 -28.34 -3.79 -6.10
CA LYS A 193 -29.02 -2.51 -6.30
C LYS A 193 -27.95 -1.41 -6.25
N ARG A 194 -27.91 -0.55 -7.25
CA ARG A 194 -26.99 0.60 -7.25
C ARG A 194 -27.35 1.55 -6.10
N PRO A 195 -26.39 1.96 -5.26
CA PRO A 195 -26.62 3.02 -4.29
C PRO A 195 -27.00 4.31 -5.01
N THR A 196 -27.99 5.05 -4.49
CA THR A 196 -28.43 6.31 -5.09
C THR A 196 -27.77 7.52 -4.44
N PHE A 197 -27.26 7.37 -3.21
CA PHE A 197 -26.59 8.43 -2.46
C PHE A 197 -25.41 7.90 -1.64
N ASP A 198 -24.62 8.82 -1.13
CA ASP A 198 -23.48 8.54 -0.26
C ASP A 198 -23.58 9.34 1.03
N VAL A 199 -23.03 8.77 2.12
CA VAL A 199 -22.90 9.41 3.44
C VAL A 199 -21.42 9.58 3.74
N VAL A 200 -20.94 10.81 3.73
CA VAL A 200 -19.51 11.10 3.87
C VAL A 200 -19.27 11.97 5.09
N PHE A 201 -18.44 11.52 6.02
CA PHE A 201 -17.93 12.35 7.09
C PHE A 201 -16.84 13.28 6.58
N HIS A 202 -16.88 14.53 7.00
CA HIS A 202 -15.78 15.44 6.79
C HIS A 202 -14.60 15.03 7.69
N PRO A 203 -13.36 15.06 7.18
CA PRO A 203 -12.17 14.78 7.98
C PRO A 203 -12.12 15.70 9.20
N TYR A 204 -11.92 15.13 10.40
CA TYR A 204 -11.83 15.94 11.61
C TYR A 204 -10.47 16.65 11.65
N GLN A 205 -10.49 17.97 11.53
CA GLN A 205 -9.29 18.79 11.35
C GLN A 205 -8.72 19.34 12.67
N ALA A 206 -9.55 19.45 13.73
CA ALA A 206 -9.11 19.96 15.02
C ALA A 206 -8.30 18.90 15.80
N THR A 207 -7.64 19.35 16.87
CA THR A 207 -6.94 18.49 17.81
C THR A 207 -7.95 17.85 18.77
N TYR A 208 -7.71 16.61 19.19
CA TYR A 208 -8.58 15.88 20.13
C TYR A 208 -7.81 14.81 20.91
N ASN A 209 -8.35 14.39 22.05
CA ASN A 209 -7.80 13.31 22.86
C ASN A 209 -8.93 12.57 23.61
N VAL A 210 -8.58 11.54 24.36
CA VAL A 210 -9.49 10.84 25.27
C VAL A 210 -10.10 11.82 26.27
N GLY A 211 -11.42 11.74 26.46
CA GLY A 211 -12.17 12.62 27.33
C GLY A 211 -12.67 13.92 26.69
N ASP A 212 -12.25 14.18 25.45
CA ASP A 212 -12.74 15.35 24.70
C ASP A 212 -14.12 15.07 24.08
N THR A 213 -14.92 16.13 23.92
CA THR A 213 -16.12 16.10 23.08
C THR A 213 -15.72 16.65 21.70
N VAL A 214 -15.83 15.84 20.69
CA VAL A 214 -15.55 16.22 19.31
C VAL A 214 -16.86 16.46 18.56
N LEU A 215 -16.92 17.51 17.76
CA LEU A 215 -18.07 17.85 16.96
C LEU A 215 -17.84 17.32 15.54
N VAL A 216 -18.39 16.15 15.25
CA VAL A 216 -18.30 15.52 13.94
C VAL A 216 -19.31 16.11 12.97
N SER A 217 -18.96 16.18 11.70
CA SER A 217 -19.81 16.67 10.63
C SER A 217 -19.62 15.86 9.37
N GLY A 218 -20.62 15.91 8.51
CA GLY A 218 -20.59 15.24 7.21
C GLY A 218 -21.76 15.67 6.35
N GLU A 219 -21.92 15.02 5.22
CA GLU A 219 -22.98 15.27 4.27
C GLU A 219 -23.56 13.98 3.72
N ALA A 220 -24.83 13.99 3.39
CA ALA A 220 -25.52 12.95 2.63
C ALA A 220 -26.01 13.57 1.32
N LYS A 221 -25.51 13.07 0.20
CA LYS A 221 -25.80 13.56 -1.14
C LYS A 221 -25.99 12.42 -2.11
N THR A 222 -26.88 12.56 -3.06
CA THR A 222 -26.97 11.65 -4.19
C THR A 222 -25.68 11.72 -5.02
N PHE A 223 -25.35 10.68 -5.77
CA PHE A 223 -24.19 10.73 -6.69
C PHE A 223 -24.33 11.83 -7.74
N ALA A 224 -25.55 12.19 -8.12
CA ALA A 224 -25.85 13.37 -8.96
C ALA A 224 -25.60 14.71 -8.23
N GLY A 225 -25.34 14.70 -6.94
CA GLY A 225 -25.03 15.89 -6.14
C GLY A 225 -26.23 16.55 -5.45
N ALA A 226 -27.45 15.99 -5.56
CA ALA A 226 -28.62 16.48 -4.86
C ALA A 226 -28.51 16.19 -3.36
N PRO A 227 -28.98 17.12 -2.46
CA PRO A 227 -28.93 16.90 -1.04
C PRO A 227 -29.93 15.81 -0.60
N VAL A 228 -29.54 14.96 0.34
CA VAL A 228 -30.42 14.05 1.07
C VAL A 228 -30.76 14.71 2.39
N GLY A 229 -31.62 15.73 2.26
CA GLY A 229 -31.98 16.62 3.36
C GLY A 229 -33.21 16.17 4.14
N LEU A 230 -33.34 16.66 5.40
CA LEU A 230 -34.43 16.38 6.33
C LEU A 230 -34.66 14.89 6.59
N CYS A 231 -33.59 14.09 6.45
CA CYS A 231 -33.63 12.66 6.59
C CYS A 231 -33.13 12.23 7.97
N ARG A 232 -33.67 11.13 8.45
CA ARG A 232 -33.27 10.52 9.72
C ARG A 232 -31.86 9.93 9.60
N LEU A 233 -30.99 10.24 10.57
CA LEU A 233 -29.64 9.70 10.70
C LEU A 233 -29.51 9.02 12.07
N ASN A 234 -29.26 7.73 12.05
CA ASN A 234 -28.91 6.96 13.23
C ASN A 234 -27.38 6.86 13.32
N TYR A 235 -26.81 7.16 14.50
CA TYR A 235 -25.36 6.98 14.67
C TYR A 235 -25.05 6.03 15.81
N LYS A 236 -23.91 5.33 15.66
CA LYS A 236 -23.33 4.40 16.63
C LYS A 236 -21.87 4.76 16.85
N LEU A 237 -21.51 4.96 18.13
CA LEU A 237 -20.13 5.14 18.55
C LEU A 237 -19.61 3.85 19.17
N THR A 238 -18.51 3.31 18.64
CA THR A 238 -17.79 2.18 19.22
C THR A 238 -16.35 2.56 19.55
N ARG A 239 -15.74 1.83 20.47
CA ARG A 239 -14.34 1.96 20.83
C ARG A 239 -13.68 0.58 20.75
N SER A 240 -12.54 0.49 20.05
CA SER A 240 -11.64 -0.65 20.07
C SER A 240 -10.32 -0.25 20.73
N GLU A 241 -9.72 -1.20 21.41
CA GLU A 241 -8.39 -1.07 21.97
C GLU A 241 -7.39 -1.81 21.07
N ASN A 242 -6.33 -1.11 20.63
CA ASN A 242 -5.35 -1.63 19.71
C ASN A 242 -3.94 -1.59 20.36
N GLU A 243 -3.15 -2.61 20.11
CA GLU A 243 -1.72 -2.62 20.38
C GLU A 243 -0.97 -2.57 19.03
N PHE A 244 0.25 -2.03 19.04
CA PHE A 244 1.05 -1.85 17.80
C PHE A 244 1.16 -3.12 16.93
N TRP A 245 1.04 -4.31 17.57
CA TRP A 245 1.15 -5.61 16.90
C TRP A 245 -0.16 -6.41 16.83
N ARG A 246 -1.25 -5.87 17.38
CA ARG A 246 -2.52 -6.58 17.47
C ARG A 246 -3.68 -5.60 17.38
N ILE A 247 -4.44 -5.70 16.30
CA ILE A 247 -5.75 -5.04 16.16
C ILE A 247 -6.75 -5.91 16.92
N SER A 248 -7.51 -5.31 17.83
CA SER A 248 -8.54 -6.02 18.56
C SER A 248 -9.85 -6.04 17.77
N ASP A 249 -10.40 -7.23 17.57
CA ASP A 249 -11.73 -7.39 16.94
C ASP A 249 -12.86 -7.06 17.93
N HIS A 250 -12.54 -6.76 19.18
CA HIS A 250 -13.55 -6.45 20.20
C HIS A 250 -13.87 -4.95 20.20
N GLU A 251 -15.09 -4.62 19.79
CA GLU A 251 -15.65 -3.26 19.84
C GLU A 251 -16.61 -3.10 21.02
N THR A 252 -16.40 -2.07 21.84
CA THR A 252 -17.32 -1.68 22.91
C THR A 252 -18.24 -0.57 22.40
N VAL A 253 -19.54 -0.77 22.44
CA VAL A 253 -20.53 0.28 22.11
C VAL A 253 -20.55 1.30 23.25
N LEU A 254 -20.31 2.57 22.94
CA LEU A 254 -20.28 3.67 23.92
C LEU A 254 -21.53 4.55 23.88
N ALA A 255 -22.09 4.76 22.68
CA ALA A 255 -23.29 5.55 22.49
C ALA A 255 -24.01 5.16 21.19
N VAL A 256 -25.31 5.36 21.20
CA VAL A 256 -26.18 5.36 20.01
C VAL A 256 -27.06 6.59 20.10
N GLY A 257 -27.42 7.14 18.97
CA GLY A 257 -28.30 8.32 18.94
C GLY A 257 -28.90 8.56 17.57
N GLU A 258 -29.78 9.52 17.51
CA GLU A 258 -30.50 9.92 16.30
C GLU A 258 -30.37 11.43 16.12
N VAL A 259 -30.13 11.85 14.89
CA VAL A 259 -30.12 13.23 14.43
C VAL A 259 -30.79 13.32 13.07
N GLN A 260 -31.04 14.53 12.56
CA GLN A 260 -31.51 14.71 11.19
C GLN A 260 -30.49 15.48 10.36
N THR A 261 -30.46 15.19 9.07
CA THR A 261 -29.77 16.06 8.11
C THR A 261 -30.49 17.37 7.93
N ASP A 262 -29.78 18.46 7.69
CA ASP A 262 -30.41 19.74 7.32
C ASP A 262 -30.96 19.68 5.87
N ALA A 263 -31.62 20.75 5.41
CA ALA A 263 -32.18 20.82 4.06
C ALA A 263 -31.12 20.69 2.96
N ALA A 264 -29.85 20.99 3.24
CA ALA A 264 -28.73 20.84 2.34
C ALA A 264 -28.04 19.45 2.43
N GLY A 265 -28.60 18.53 3.23
CA GLY A 265 -28.06 17.19 3.43
C GLY A 265 -26.91 17.13 4.41
N ASN A 266 -26.51 18.20 5.07
CA ASN A 266 -25.45 18.19 6.06
C ASN A 266 -25.93 17.67 7.41
N PHE A 267 -25.02 17.07 8.15
CA PHE A 267 -25.26 16.68 9.54
C PHE A 267 -24.10 17.09 10.44
N ARG A 268 -24.41 17.35 11.69
CA ARG A 268 -23.44 17.73 12.70
C ARG A 268 -23.93 17.35 14.08
N PHE A 269 -23.07 16.59 14.84
CA PHE A 269 -23.44 16.21 16.20
C PHE A 269 -22.19 16.02 17.08
N PRO A 270 -22.32 16.24 18.40
CA PRO A 270 -21.23 16.05 19.35
C PRO A 270 -21.04 14.56 19.68
N VAL A 271 -19.78 14.14 19.81
CA VAL A 271 -19.40 12.79 20.23
C VAL A 271 -18.42 12.89 21.39
N PHE A 272 -18.74 12.26 22.51
CA PHE A 272 -17.86 12.21 23.68
C PHE A 272 -16.94 10.99 23.61
N LEU A 273 -15.63 11.23 23.57
CA LEU A 273 -14.60 10.19 23.52
C LEU A 273 -14.36 9.64 24.93
N ARG A 274 -15.31 8.87 25.46
CA ARG A 274 -15.31 8.36 26.85
C ARG A 274 -14.03 7.59 27.16
N LYS A 275 -13.35 8.03 28.25
CA LYS A 275 -12.14 7.40 28.75
C LYS A 275 -12.42 5.96 29.19
N PRO A 276 -11.55 4.98 28.84
CA PRO A 276 -11.61 3.64 29.41
C PRO A 276 -11.37 3.66 30.92
N ASP A 277 -11.99 2.75 31.65
CA ASP A 277 -11.85 2.68 33.12
C ASP A 277 -10.41 2.27 33.53
N ASP A 278 -9.72 1.49 32.68
CA ASP A 278 -8.35 1.03 32.87
C ASP A 278 -7.31 1.83 32.07
N PHE A 279 -7.65 3.05 31.66
CA PHE A 279 -6.77 3.89 30.85
C PHE A 279 -5.43 4.16 31.52
N LYS A 280 -4.35 3.63 30.94
CA LYS A 280 -2.96 3.83 31.36
C LYS A 280 -2.21 4.56 30.24
N PRO A 281 -2.06 5.90 30.35
CA PRO A 281 -1.44 6.70 29.30
C PRO A 281 0.04 6.34 29.05
N ASP A 282 0.72 5.74 30.02
CA ASP A 282 2.17 5.52 29.99
C ASP A 282 2.57 4.18 29.37
N ARG A 283 1.62 3.40 28.84
CA ARG A 283 1.95 2.11 28.22
C ARG A 283 2.31 2.31 26.74
N PRO A 284 3.58 2.19 26.36
CA PRO A 284 4.00 2.40 24.97
C PRO A 284 3.29 1.44 24.01
N GLY A 285 2.86 1.95 22.85
CA GLY A 285 2.30 1.12 21.78
C GLY A 285 0.80 0.81 21.89
N ARG A 286 0.10 1.28 22.93
CA ARG A 286 -1.35 1.13 23.09
C ARG A 286 -2.08 2.37 22.58
N TYR A 287 -3.11 2.19 21.75
CA TYR A 287 -3.98 3.26 21.29
C TYR A 287 -5.42 2.78 21.17
N TYR A 288 -6.36 3.72 21.21
CA TYR A 288 -7.78 3.45 21.09
C TYR A 288 -8.29 4.00 19.77
N THR A 289 -9.22 3.30 19.14
CA THR A 289 -9.92 3.82 17.97
C THR A 289 -11.40 3.98 18.30
N TYR A 290 -11.90 5.21 18.20
CA TYR A 290 -13.32 5.52 18.28
C TYR A 290 -13.87 5.55 16.87
N LYS A 291 -14.80 4.65 16.56
CA LYS A 291 -15.41 4.53 15.24
C LYS A 291 -16.86 5.01 15.36
N ILE A 292 -17.19 5.98 14.55
CA ILE A 292 -18.54 6.53 14.41
C ILE A 292 -19.10 5.97 13.09
N THR A 293 -20.21 5.26 13.17
CA THR A 293 -20.98 4.83 12.00
C THR A 293 -22.27 5.65 11.99
N ALA A 294 -22.57 6.30 10.86
CA ALA A 294 -23.81 7.02 10.62
C ALA A 294 -24.59 6.35 9.51
N GLU A 295 -25.83 6.00 9.75
CA GLU A 295 -26.79 5.42 8.80
C GLU A 295 -27.86 6.45 8.50
N VAL A 296 -27.95 6.87 7.25
CA VAL A 296 -28.98 7.81 6.77
C VAL A 296 -30.06 7.02 6.06
N ILE A 297 -31.30 7.25 6.44
CA ILE A 297 -32.48 6.70 5.79
C ILE A 297 -33.13 7.84 4.99
N ASN A 298 -33.02 7.75 3.66
CA ASN A 298 -33.57 8.77 2.79
C ASN A 298 -35.12 8.74 2.78
N LEU A 299 -35.73 9.73 2.16
CA LEU A 299 -37.17 9.86 2.08
C LEU A 299 -37.88 8.73 1.32
N THR A 300 -37.13 7.95 0.54
CA THR A 300 -37.63 6.78 -0.20
C THR A 300 -37.36 5.45 0.52
N GLY A 301 -36.83 5.50 1.75
CA GLY A 301 -36.55 4.31 2.58
C GLY A 301 -35.26 3.59 2.26
N GLU A 302 -34.40 4.11 1.39
CA GLU A 302 -33.08 3.57 1.14
C GLU A 302 -32.13 3.94 2.28
N VAL A 303 -31.27 3.02 2.69
CA VAL A 303 -30.33 3.18 3.80
C VAL A 303 -28.91 3.11 3.29
N GLU A 304 -28.12 4.15 3.54
CA GLU A 304 -26.70 4.18 3.27
C GLU A 304 -25.91 4.59 4.51
N SER A 305 -24.69 4.11 4.62
CA SER A 305 -23.87 4.36 5.79
C SER A 305 -22.51 4.96 5.45
N GLY A 306 -22.04 5.83 6.36
CA GLY A 306 -20.69 6.36 6.37
C GLY A 306 -19.97 6.05 7.68
N THR A 307 -18.65 6.03 7.68
CA THR A 307 -17.86 5.80 8.89
C THR A 307 -16.75 6.84 9.05
N LEU A 308 -16.52 7.24 10.32
CA LEU A 308 -15.38 8.06 10.71
C LEU A 308 -14.62 7.37 11.84
N SER A 309 -13.31 7.18 11.66
CA SER A 309 -12.44 6.63 12.69
C SER A 309 -11.56 7.71 13.30
N LEU A 310 -11.59 7.80 14.63
CA LEU A 310 -10.81 8.74 15.42
C LEU A 310 -9.84 7.95 16.31
N PRO A 311 -8.59 7.69 15.87
CA PRO A 311 -7.57 7.07 16.70
C PRO A 311 -7.12 8.03 17.80
N VAL A 312 -6.89 7.53 19.01
CA VAL A 312 -6.46 8.31 20.17
C VAL A 312 -5.26 7.65 20.82
N GLY A 313 -4.21 8.43 21.04
CA GLY A 313 -2.95 8.00 21.67
C GLY A 313 -2.58 8.84 22.90
N GLN A 314 -1.29 8.88 23.21
CA GLN A 314 -0.78 9.65 24.35
C GLN A 314 -0.84 11.17 24.16
N GLN A 315 -0.64 11.64 22.94
CA GLN A 315 -0.64 13.06 22.59
C GLN A 315 -1.77 13.34 21.60
N SER A 316 -2.32 14.54 21.66
CA SER A 316 -3.39 15.00 20.76
C SER A 316 -2.88 15.37 19.37
N VAL A 317 -1.58 15.65 19.24
CA VAL A 317 -0.91 16.01 17.99
C VAL A 317 0.37 15.22 17.87
N ALA A 318 0.58 14.60 16.74
CA ALA A 318 1.85 14.01 16.35
C ALA A 318 2.73 15.09 15.69
N LEU A 319 3.79 15.49 16.37
CA LEU A 319 4.85 16.33 15.79
C LEU A 319 5.89 15.43 15.14
N GLN A 320 6.31 15.78 13.94
CA GLN A 320 7.38 15.11 13.20
C GLN A 320 8.37 16.12 12.66
N ILE A 321 9.65 15.85 12.86
CA ILE A 321 10.75 16.63 12.26
C ILE A 321 11.14 15.91 10.96
N LYS A 322 10.83 16.50 9.81
CA LYS A 322 11.15 15.96 8.49
C LYS A 322 12.38 16.67 7.93
N GLY A 323 13.26 15.92 7.25
CA GLY A 323 14.48 16.48 6.64
C GLY A 323 15.71 16.53 7.56
N LEU A 324 15.56 16.46 8.87
CA LEU A 324 16.69 16.34 9.79
C LEU A 324 17.19 14.90 9.84
N ARG A 325 18.37 14.64 9.29
CA ARG A 325 18.96 13.29 9.27
C ARG A 325 19.77 13.03 10.55
N PRO A 326 20.00 11.77 10.97
CA PRO A 326 20.85 11.44 12.12
C PRO A 326 22.30 11.92 11.98
N LYS A 327 22.76 12.11 10.76
CA LYS A 327 24.06 12.74 10.43
C LYS A 327 23.82 13.86 9.43
N VAL A 328 24.19 15.07 9.79
CA VAL A 328 23.97 16.30 9.01
C VAL A 328 25.33 16.85 8.56
N ALA A 329 25.54 16.88 7.25
CA ALA A 329 26.72 17.49 6.67
C ALA A 329 26.47 19.00 6.51
N ARG A 330 27.38 19.84 7.04
CA ARG A 330 27.26 21.33 7.03
C ARG A 330 27.17 21.91 5.61
N GLU A 331 27.77 21.24 4.65
CA GLU A 331 27.81 21.66 3.24
C GLU A 331 26.49 21.38 2.51
N LYS A 332 25.65 20.51 3.07
CA LYS A 332 24.34 20.16 2.49
C LYS A 332 23.23 20.99 3.12
N ARG A 333 22.79 22.02 2.41
CA ARG A 333 21.72 22.93 2.86
C ARG A 333 20.33 22.29 2.62
N GLU A 334 20.09 21.13 3.25
CA GLU A 334 18.80 20.47 3.18
C GLU A 334 17.78 21.22 4.03
N SER A 335 16.56 21.36 3.52
CA SER A 335 15.50 22.01 4.28
C SER A 335 14.91 21.06 5.32
N ILE A 336 14.56 21.62 6.47
CA ILE A 336 13.84 20.94 7.55
C ILE A 336 12.40 21.45 7.55
N GLN A 337 11.46 20.57 7.89
CA GLN A 337 10.05 20.90 8.06
C GLN A 337 9.54 20.28 9.35
N VAL A 338 8.85 21.07 10.15
CA VAL A 338 8.07 20.54 11.26
C VAL A 338 6.65 20.29 10.78
N LEU A 339 6.22 19.04 10.84
CA LEU A 339 4.85 18.65 10.54
C LEU A 339 4.10 18.45 11.85
N ALA A 340 2.90 18.98 11.91
CA ALA A 340 1.95 18.69 12.95
C ALA A 340 0.72 18.03 12.31
N MET A 341 0.36 16.87 12.79
CA MET A 341 -0.84 16.15 12.36
C MET A 341 -1.68 15.81 13.58
N ASN A 342 -2.98 15.99 13.47
CA ASN A 342 -3.87 15.43 14.46
C ASN A 342 -3.88 13.89 14.38
N LEU A 343 -4.54 13.25 15.31
CA LEU A 343 -4.56 11.79 15.38
C LEU A 343 -5.30 11.13 14.19
N SER A 344 -6.16 11.87 13.50
CA SER A 344 -6.78 11.44 12.22
C SER A 344 -5.90 11.69 10.99
N ARG A 345 -4.60 11.96 11.19
CA ARG A 345 -3.61 12.26 10.13
C ARG A 345 -3.96 13.50 9.29
N GLN A 346 -4.81 14.39 9.81
CA GLN A 346 -5.06 15.65 9.15
C GLN A 346 -4.00 16.67 9.58
N PRO A 347 -3.43 17.44 8.64
CA PRO A 347 -2.43 18.43 8.96
C PRO A 347 -3.04 19.59 9.75
N VAL A 348 -2.40 19.94 10.86
CA VAL A 348 -2.75 21.10 11.68
C VAL A 348 -1.66 22.14 11.61
N THR A 349 -2.06 23.41 11.60
CA THR A 349 -1.12 24.52 11.62
C THR A 349 -0.98 25.04 13.06
N LEU A 350 0.23 24.94 13.60
CA LEU A 350 0.58 25.34 14.96
C LEU A 350 1.85 26.18 14.92
N GLN A 351 2.02 27.01 15.95
CA GLN A 351 3.32 27.65 16.23
C GLN A 351 4.15 26.68 17.08
N ALA A 352 5.26 26.20 16.53
CA ALA A 352 6.14 25.27 17.19
C ALA A 352 7.47 25.96 17.55
N THR A 353 7.96 25.71 18.77
CA THR A 353 9.28 26.16 19.21
C THR A 353 10.25 25.01 19.02
N CYS A 354 11.28 25.22 18.19
CA CYS A 354 12.40 24.32 17.99
C CYS A 354 13.56 24.79 18.84
N VAL A 355 14.09 23.93 19.69
CA VAL A 355 15.25 24.21 20.53
C VAL A 355 16.32 23.17 20.28
N VAL A 356 17.54 23.58 20.01
CA VAL A 356 18.67 22.67 19.83
C VAL A 356 19.56 22.73 21.05
N TYR A 357 19.90 21.59 21.59
CA TYR A 357 20.82 21.44 22.72
C TYR A 357 22.04 20.63 22.28
N ALA A 358 23.20 21.08 22.78
CA ALA A 358 24.40 20.25 22.69
C ALA A 358 24.25 19.03 23.60
N LEU A 359 24.77 17.89 23.15
CA LEU A 359 24.81 16.64 23.93
C LEU A 359 26.27 16.34 24.31
N ASP A 360 26.50 15.88 25.55
CA ASP A 360 27.78 15.34 25.97
C ASP A 360 28.03 13.92 25.35
N GLU A 361 29.20 13.35 25.63
CA GLU A 361 29.58 12.01 25.16
C GLU A 361 28.62 10.91 25.63
N LYS A 362 28.00 11.08 26.79
CA LYS A 362 27.04 10.16 27.37
C LYS A 362 25.61 10.37 26.84
N GLY A 363 25.39 11.42 26.01
CA GLY A 363 24.07 11.76 25.48
C GLY A 363 23.22 12.60 26.42
N ASN A 364 23.81 13.13 27.53
CA ASN A 364 23.09 14.03 28.41
C ASN A 364 22.98 15.41 27.76
N LYS A 365 21.84 16.07 28.03
CA LYS A 365 21.53 17.39 27.52
C LYS A 365 22.36 18.46 28.20
N GLY A 366 23.08 19.20 27.40
CA GLY A 366 23.86 20.38 27.82
C GLY A 366 23.14 21.70 27.58
N ASN A 367 23.89 22.71 27.19
CA ASN A 367 23.36 24.05 26.96
C ASN A 367 22.50 24.15 25.68
N GLU A 368 21.51 25.02 25.72
CA GLU A 368 20.78 25.48 24.54
C GLU A 368 21.73 26.24 23.62
N VAL A 369 21.78 25.87 22.34
CA VAL A 369 22.67 26.47 21.34
C VAL A 369 21.91 27.20 20.22
N CYS A 370 20.64 26.90 20.07
CA CYS A 370 19.78 27.51 19.05
C CYS A 370 18.32 27.43 19.48
N ARG A 371 17.57 28.52 19.26
CA ARG A 371 16.10 28.53 19.46
C ARG A 371 15.44 29.26 18.30
N ARG A 372 14.37 28.65 17.79
CA ARG A 372 13.58 29.21 16.70
C ARG A 372 12.12 28.89 16.88
N THR A 373 11.23 29.83 16.56
CA THR A 373 9.80 29.55 16.40
C THR A 373 9.48 29.40 14.91
N VAL A 374 8.76 28.35 14.56
CA VAL A 374 8.37 28.04 13.19
C VAL A 374 6.88 27.73 13.14
N GLU A 375 6.25 28.11 12.04
CA GLU A 375 4.91 27.63 11.73
C GLU A 375 5.03 26.22 11.13
N THR A 376 4.29 25.26 11.68
CA THR A 376 4.27 23.90 11.13
C THR A 376 3.82 23.92 9.66
N ARG A 377 4.29 22.97 8.85
CA ARG A 377 4.12 22.86 7.39
C ARG A 377 5.02 23.77 6.55
N ARG A 378 5.63 24.80 7.11
CA ARG A 378 6.63 25.60 6.38
C ARG A 378 8.00 24.96 6.48
N SER A 379 8.70 24.85 5.34
CA SER A 379 10.08 24.39 5.29
C SER A 379 11.03 25.56 5.51
N PHE A 380 12.15 25.31 6.16
CA PHE A 380 13.22 26.28 6.37
C PHE A 380 14.60 25.63 6.23
N VAL A 381 15.57 26.39 5.79
CA VAL A 381 16.99 25.97 5.82
C VAL A 381 17.56 26.32 7.20
N PRO A 382 18.14 25.32 7.91
CA PRO A 382 18.63 25.53 9.28
C PRO A 382 20.05 26.15 9.31
N ASP A 383 20.27 27.32 8.72
CA ASP A 383 21.59 27.95 8.62
C ASP A 383 22.23 28.19 9.98
N ASP A 384 21.43 28.47 11.00
CA ASP A 384 21.85 28.61 12.39
C ASP A 384 22.39 27.27 12.95
N ILE A 385 21.80 26.13 12.63
CA ILE A 385 22.29 24.81 13.02
C ILE A 385 23.55 24.45 12.24
N LEU A 386 23.57 24.71 10.93
CA LEU A 386 24.70 24.41 10.06
C LEU A 386 25.95 25.26 10.42
N ALA A 387 25.77 26.39 11.11
CA ALA A 387 26.84 27.23 11.60
C ALA A 387 27.47 26.74 12.92
N LEU A 388 26.83 25.82 13.64
CA LEU A 388 27.35 25.27 14.90
C LEU A 388 28.65 24.49 14.68
N THR A 389 29.41 24.26 15.74
CA THR A 389 30.62 23.43 15.70
C THR A 389 30.23 21.97 15.45
N PRO A 390 31.03 21.15 14.73
CA PRO A 390 30.80 19.71 14.62
C PRO A 390 30.68 19.08 16.02
N GLY A 391 29.65 18.21 16.19
CA GLY A 391 29.35 17.60 17.47
C GLY A 391 27.99 16.89 17.51
N ARG A 392 27.59 16.44 18.70
CA ARG A 392 26.33 15.77 18.95
C ARG A 392 25.29 16.73 19.49
N TYR A 393 24.11 16.71 18.92
CA TYR A 393 23.00 17.61 19.22
C TYR A 393 21.68 16.87 19.30
N THR A 394 20.72 17.49 19.99
CA THR A 394 19.32 17.09 19.94
C THR A 394 18.45 18.30 19.61
N MET A 395 17.52 18.12 18.68
CA MET A 395 16.47 19.10 18.42
C MET A 395 15.20 18.64 19.15
N GLU A 396 14.69 19.50 20.01
CA GLU A 396 13.40 19.35 20.66
C GLU A 396 12.40 20.35 20.05
N VAL A 397 11.27 19.85 19.66
CA VAL A 397 10.17 20.64 19.14
C VAL A 397 9.01 20.55 20.10
N SER A 398 8.45 21.68 20.49
CA SER A 398 7.27 21.77 21.34
C SER A 398 6.22 22.67 20.70
N ALA A 399 4.96 22.31 20.80
CA ALA A 399 3.82 23.11 20.38
C ALA A 399 2.65 22.90 21.34
N LEU A 400 1.78 23.89 21.44
CA LEU A 400 0.51 23.76 22.17
C LEU A 400 -0.59 23.36 21.18
N ASP A 401 -1.41 22.39 21.57
CA ASP A 401 -2.63 22.04 20.83
C ASP A 401 -3.75 23.08 21.07
N GLY A 402 -4.91 22.86 20.42
CA GLY A 402 -6.06 23.75 20.57
C GLY A 402 -6.69 23.78 21.96
N GLN A 403 -6.29 22.90 22.89
CA GLN A 403 -6.70 22.82 24.28
C GLN A 403 -5.58 23.23 25.25
N GLY A 404 -4.48 23.77 24.75
CA GLY A 404 -3.35 24.20 25.56
C GLY A 404 -2.46 23.09 26.10
N ARG A 405 -2.60 21.83 25.60
CA ARG A 405 -1.73 20.71 25.99
C ARG A 405 -0.42 20.76 25.19
N THR A 406 0.69 20.53 25.86
CA THR A 406 2.00 20.50 25.20
C THR A 406 2.21 19.19 24.45
N CYS A 407 2.52 19.27 23.17
CA CYS A 407 2.96 18.16 22.33
C CYS A 407 4.43 18.35 22.00
N THR A 408 5.20 17.25 22.00
CA THR A 408 6.65 17.32 21.80
C THR A 408 7.14 16.27 20.80
N ALA A 409 8.21 16.60 20.12
CA ALA A 409 9.01 15.66 19.33
C ALA A 409 10.49 15.92 19.58
N ARG A 410 11.30 14.86 19.48
CA ARG A 410 12.75 14.95 19.66
C ARG A 410 13.46 14.15 18.60
N GLN A 411 14.59 14.69 18.11
CA GLN A 411 15.47 14.01 17.18
C GLN A 411 16.93 14.36 17.47
N ASP A 412 17.73 13.31 17.73
CA ASP A 412 19.17 13.44 17.90
C ASP A 412 19.86 13.42 16.55
N PHE A 413 20.92 14.23 16.41
CA PHE A 413 21.73 14.27 15.20
C PHE A 413 23.19 14.59 15.52
N ILE A 414 24.06 14.23 14.58
CA ILE A 414 25.47 14.59 14.61
C ILE A 414 25.74 15.56 13.47
N LEU A 415 26.23 16.74 13.80
CA LEU A 415 26.69 17.73 12.83
C LEU A 415 28.16 17.50 12.53
N PHE A 416 28.52 17.47 11.23
CA PHE A 416 29.88 17.26 10.78
C PHE A 416 30.17 17.99 9.46
N SER A 417 31.43 18.09 9.04
CA SER A 417 31.85 18.59 7.74
C SER A 417 32.29 17.43 6.85
N LEU A 418 31.97 17.47 5.55
CA LEU A 418 32.51 16.52 4.56
C LEU A 418 34.02 16.61 4.39
N ALA A 419 34.64 17.74 4.83
CA ALA A 419 36.07 17.98 4.85
C ALA A 419 36.77 17.42 6.10
N ASP A 420 35.98 16.96 7.11
CA ASP A 420 36.52 16.47 8.36
C ASP A 420 37.38 15.21 8.13
N ARG A 421 38.61 15.22 8.69
CA ARG A 421 39.50 14.07 8.68
C ARG A 421 39.38 13.23 9.92
N HIS A 422 38.81 13.78 10.99
CA HIS A 422 38.56 13.10 12.26
C HIS A 422 37.07 13.13 12.59
N LEU A 423 36.64 12.16 13.39
CA LEU A 423 35.25 12.09 13.80
C LEU A 423 34.90 13.25 14.73
N PRO A 424 33.75 13.91 14.54
CA PRO A 424 33.32 15.01 15.42
C PRO A 424 32.86 14.52 16.80
N VAL A 425 32.65 13.23 16.97
CA VAL A 425 32.23 12.58 18.20
C VAL A 425 32.94 11.24 18.35
N HIS A 426 33.19 10.82 19.59
CA HIS A 426 33.75 9.50 19.83
C HIS A 426 32.76 8.42 19.36
N SER A 427 33.20 7.60 18.42
CA SER A 427 32.42 6.48 17.85
C SER A 427 33.35 5.42 17.30
N PRO A 428 33.24 4.14 17.71
CA PRO A 428 34.05 3.08 17.14
C PRO A 428 33.72 2.83 15.66
N GLU A 429 32.54 3.21 15.19
CA GLU A 429 32.10 3.11 13.82
C GLU A 429 31.56 4.44 13.32
N TRP A 430 32.07 4.90 12.19
CA TRP A 430 31.53 6.03 11.44
C TRP A 430 31.22 5.60 10.00
N PHE A 431 30.00 5.88 9.59
CA PHE A 431 29.57 5.70 8.21
C PHE A 431 28.64 6.82 7.78
N TYR A 432 28.91 7.44 6.64
CA TYR A 432 28.02 8.38 5.97
C TYR A 432 28.08 8.15 4.46
N GLN A 433 26.96 8.31 3.78
CA GLN A 433 26.84 8.22 2.34
C GLN A 433 26.07 9.43 1.80
N ASP A 434 26.53 10.00 0.69
CA ASP A 434 25.86 11.14 0.08
C ASP A 434 24.85 10.78 -1.00
N GLY A 435 24.75 9.50 -1.37
CA GLY A 435 23.79 8.97 -2.31
C GLY A 435 23.84 7.45 -2.42
N THR A 436 22.85 6.87 -3.11
CA THR A 436 22.76 5.43 -3.41
C THR A 436 22.59 5.17 -4.91
N GLU A 437 22.49 6.23 -5.71
CA GLU A 437 22.35 6.15 -7.15
C GLU A 437 23.40 7.00 -7.84
N PHE A 438 23.92 6.48 -8.95
CA PHE A 438 24.84 7.24 -9.80
C PHE A 438 24.05 8.34 -10.52
N ASN A 439 24.47 9.59 -10.35
CA ASN A 439 23.92 10.71 -11.10
C ASN A 439 24.97 11.19 -12.11
N ASP A 440 24.52 11.65 -13.27
CA ASP A 440 25.39 12.23 -14.28
C ASP A 440 26.17 13.41 -13.70
N GLY A 441 27.51 13.33 -13.80
CA GLY A 441 28.44 14.35 -13.32
C GLY A 441 28.64 14.40 -11.79
N HIS A 442 27.93 13.60 -10.99
CA HIS A 442 28.06 13.57 -9.54
C HIS A 442 28.37 12.15 -9.03
N PRO A 443 29.63 11.88 -8.64
CA PRO A 443 29.99 10.60 -8.07
C PRO A 443 29.37 10.40 -6.69
N VAL A 444 29.08 9.15 -6.35
CA VAL A 444 28.66 8.79 -5.00
C VAL A 444 29.87 8.71 -4.08
N SER A 445 29.80 9.38 -2.93
CA SER A 445 30.86 9.36 -1.92
C SER A 445 30.38 8.64 -0.66
N LEU A 446 31.23 7.72 -0.18
CA LEU A 446 31.07 7.02 1.08
C LEU A 446 32.17 7.46 2.04
N TYR A 447 31.82 7.79 3.28
CA TYR A 447 32.74 8.21 4.32
C TYR A 447 32.75 7.16 5.42
N VAL A 448 33.88 6.49 5.60
CA VAL A 448 34.05 5.41 6.57
C VAL A 448 35.16 5.77 7.53
N GLY A 449 34.95 5.56 8.82
CA GLY A 449 35.94 5.94 9.82
C GLY A 449 35.74 5.27 11.18
N SER A 450 36.65 5.56 12.08
CA SER A 450 36.59 5.17 13.47
C SER A 450 37.36 6.20 14.31
N SER A 451 36.88 6.46 15.54
CA SER A 451 37.65 7.22 16.52
C SER A 451 38.77 6.42 17.19
N GLU A 452 38.74 5.08 16.99
CA GLU A 452 39.76 4.19 17.53
C GLU A 452 41.04 4.26 16.69
N LYS A 453 42.15 3.87 17.31
CA LYS A 453 43.45 3.69 16.65
C LYS A 453 43.61 2.25 16.24
N ASP A 454 44.39 2.04 15.19
CA ASP A 454 44.82 0.70 14.75
C ASP A 454 43.63 -0.21 14.38
N VAL A 455 42.61 0.33 13.67
CA VAL A 455 41.44 -0.42 13.20
C VAL A 455 41.72 -1.03 11.85
N TYR A 456 41.81 -2.36 11.76
CA TYR A 456 42.07 -3.11 10.52
C TYR A 456 40.75 -3.23 9.72
N LEU A 457 40.63 -2.42 8.65
CA LEU A 457 39.46 -2.35 7.80
C LEU A 457 39.60 -3.27 6.58
N LEU A 458 38.62 -4.14 6.42
CA LEU A 458 38.41 -4.95 5.22
C LEU A 458 37.47 -4.15 4.29
N TYR A 459 37.87 -3.99 3.04
CA TYR A 459 37.14 -3.24 2.01
C TYR A 459 37.12 -4.04 0.72
N ASP A 460 35.92 -4.30 0.19
CA ASP A 460 35.71 -5.06 -1.04
C ASP A 460 34.59 -4.44 -1.89
N VAL A 461 34.81 -4.36 -3.21
CA VAL A 461 33.83 -3.89 -4.19
C VAL A 461 33.52 -5.00 -5.18
N PHE A 462 32.22 -5.23 -5.38
CA PHE A 462 31.71 -6.26 -6.30
C PHE A 462 30.91 -5.61 -7.42
N CYS A 463 31.08 -6.12 -8.63
CA CYS A 463 30.33 -5.73 -9.82
C CYS A 463 30.06 -6.98 -10.66
N GLY A 464 28.80 -7.18 -11.07
CA GLY A 464 28.43 -8.36 -11.87
C GLY A 464 28.80 -9.66 -11.15
N ASP A 465 29.65 -10.45 -11.77
CA ASP A 465 30.17 -11.72 -11.26
C ASP A 465 31.62 -11.62 -10.76
N LYS A 466 32.08 -10.41 -10.47
CA LYS A 466 33.50 -10.17 -10.12
C LYS A 466 33.65 -9.31 -8.86
N ARG A 467 34.69 -9.59 -8.09
CA ARG A 467 35.25 -8.64 -7.13
C ARG A 467 36.24 -7.75 -7.86
N ILE A 468 35.90 -6.47 -8.03
CA ILE A 468 36.71 -5.53 -8.83
C ILE A 468 37.74 -4.77 -8.00
N GLU A 469 37.55 -4.69 -6.69
CA GLU A 469 38.49 -4.06 -5.78
C GLU A 469 38.49 -4.80 -4.43
N SER A 470 39.66 -4.96 -3.82
CA SER A 470 39.83 -5.54 -2.49
C SER A 470 41.05 -4.87 -1.83
N LYS A 471 40.81 -4.22 -0.71
CA LYS A 471 41.86 -3.55 0.07
C LYS A 471 41.75 -3.91 1.53
N ARG A 472 42.90 -3.92 2.17
CA ARG A 472 43.07 -4.04 3.62
C ARG A 472 43.85 -2.84 4.08
N MET A 473 43.33 -2.09 5.02
CA MET A 473 43.91 -0.83 5.48
C MET A 473 43.70 -0.64 6.97
N VAL A 474 44.55 0.21 7.57
CA VAL A 474 44.43 0.60 8.97
C VAL A 474 43.89 1.99 9.08
N LEU A 475 42.87 2.18 9.91
CA LEU A 475 42.34 3.48 10.29
C LEU A 475 42.89 3.88 11.66
N ASN A 476 43.28 5.14 11.79
CA ASN A 476 43.86 5.70 13.03
C ASN A 476 43.13 6.99 13.39
N ASN A 477 41.99 6.88 14.08
CA ASN A 477 41.16 8.05 14.44
C ASN A 477 40.92 8.95 13.23
N GLU A 478 40.39 8.38 12.16
CA GLU A 478 40.25 9.12 10.90
C GLU A 478 38.96 8.76 10.17
N ILE A 479 38.54 9.63 9.25
CA ILE A 479 37.51 9.40 8.24
C ILE A 479 38.19 9.28 6.87
N ARG A 480 37.89 8.23 6.15
CA ARG A 480 38.29 8.05 4.74
C ARG A 480 37.12 8.18 3.82
N GLN A 481 37.30 8.93 2.75
CA GLN A 481 36.34 9.09 1.68
C GLN A 481 36.65 8.10 0.55
N PHE A 482 35.61 7.42 0.06
CA PHE A 482 35.63 6.55 -1.11
C PHE A 482 34.65 7.14 -2.12
N THR A 483 35.11 7.40 -3.34
CA THR A 483 34.33 8.08 -4.36
C THR A 483 34.15 7.18 -5.58
N TYR A 484 32.90 7.03 -6.01
CA TYR A 484 32.51 6.15 -7.10
C TYR A 484 31.81 6.97 -8.19
N PRO A 485 32.53 7.35 -9.28
CA PRO A 485 31.89 7.84 -10.49
C PRO A 485 31.23 6.68 -11.22
N TYR A 486 30.15 6.94 -11.93
CA TYR A 486 29.54 5.91 -12.77
C TYR A 486 30.51 5.51 -13.89
N LYS A 487 30.61 4.19 -14.13
CA LYS A 487 31.32 3.60 -15.24
C LYS A 487 30.39 2.65 -15.97
N PRO A 488 30.40 2.61 -17.33
CA PRO A 488 29.54 1.68 -18.09
C PRO A 488 29.70 0.22 -17.68
N GLU A 489 30.91 -0.19 -17.28
CA GLU A 489 31.23 -1.54 -16.81
C GLU A 489 30.50 -1.94 -15.52
N TYR A 490 29.97 -0.98 -14.76
CA TYR A 490 29.19 -1.24 -13.55
C TYR A 490 27.78 -1.77 -13.84
N GLY A 491 27.30 -1.64 -15.08
CA GLY A 491 25.98 -2.13 -15.47
C GLY A 491 24.87 -1.55 -14.60
N ASP A 492 24.16 -2.39 -13.86
CA ASP A 492 23.09 -1.94 -12.95
C ASP A 492 23.61 -1.34 -11.65
N GLY A 493 24.86 -1.62 -11.30
CA GLY A 493 25.49 -1.06 -10.11
C GLY A 493 26.55 -1.95 -9.47
N ILE A 494 27.04 -1.49 -8.35
CA ILE A 494 28.09 -2.14 -7.55
C ILE A 494 27.61 -2.35 -6.12
N THR A 495 28.23 -3.32 -5.45
CA THR A 495 28.09 -3.54 -4.02
C THR A 495 29.42 -3.31 -3.32
N VAL A 496 29.44 -2.42 -2.36
CA VAL A 496 30.61 -2.06 -1.56
C VAL A 496 30.44 -2.61 -0.16
N ASN A 497 31.43 -3.37 0.32
CA ASN A 497 31.45 -3.93 1.67
C ASN A 497 32.59 -3.34 2.47
N PHE A 498 32.28 -2.97 3.71
CA PHE A 498 33.24 -2.60 4.75
C PHE A 498 33.05 -3.53 5.95
N ALA A 499 34.12 -4.01 6.52
CA ALA A 499 34.07 -4.77 7.75
C ALA A 499 35.34 -4.56 8.59
N PHE A 500 35.16 -4.49 9.88
CA PHE A 500 36.26 -4.55 10.85
C PHE A 500 35.75 -5.11 12.18
N MET A 501 36.67 -5.61 12.97
CA MET A 501 36.40 -6.10 14.32
C MET A 501 37.17 -5.30 15.37
N ARG A 502 36.53 -5.02 16.46
CA ARG A 502 37.15 -4.38 17.62
C ARG A 502 36.45 -4.84 18.89
N GLU A 503 37.22 -5.20 19.93
CA GLU A 503 36.68 -5.62 21.24
C GLU A 503 35.57 -6.67 21.15
N SER A 504 35.76 -7.68 20.34
CA SER A 504 34.80 -8.77 20.11
C SER A 504 33.51 -8.36 19.37
N LYS A 505 33.43 -7.13 18.86
CA LYS A 505 32.31 -6.65 18.08
C LYS A 505 32.66 -6.51 16.61
N LEU A 506 31.88 -7.13 15.74
CA LEU A 506 31.99 -6.97 14.31
C LEU A 506 31.17 -5.77 13.84
N TYR A 507 31.81 -4.88 13.14
CA TYR A 507 31.17 -3.76 12.44
C TYR A 507 31.17 -4.04 10.96
N THR A 508 30.01 -4.06 10.34
CA THR A 508 29.86 -4.31 8.90
C THR A 508 28.94 -3.27 8.27
N LYS A 509 29.29 -2.84 7.08
CA LYS A 509 28.45 -1.99 6.27
C LYS A 509 28.49 -2.45 4.82
N GLN A 510 27.32 -2.77 4.27
CA GLN A 510 27.15 -3.05 2.86
C GLN A 510 26.34 -1.92 2.23
N VAL A 511 26.80 -1.42 1.10
CA VAL A 511 26.15 -0.37 0.32
C VAL A 511 25.98 -0.84 -1.11
N GLN A 512 24.78 -0.75 -1.60
CA GLN A 512 24.49 -0.93 -3.03
C GLN A 512 24.37 0.46 -3.67
N ILE A 513 25.16 0.69 -4.72
CA ILE A 513 25.10 1.91 -5.52
C ILE A 513 24.62 1.49 -6.91
N SER A 514 23.43 1.94 -7.29
CA SER A 514 22.75 1.51 -8.51
C SER A 514 22.67 2.62 -9.55
N ARG A 515 22.48 2.22 -10.81
CA ARG A 515 22.11 3.15 -11.86
C ARG A 515 20.67 3.65 -11.64
N PRO A 516 20.35 4.94 -11.90
CA PRO A 516 19.00 5.44 -11.85
C PRO A 516 18.05 4.63 -12.73
N ARG A 517 16.79 4.55 -12.32
CA ARG A 517 15.75 3.93 -13.16
C ARG A 517 15.42 4.85 -14.34
N PRO A 518 15.11 4.29 -15.52
CA PRO A 518 14.62 5.11 -16.62
C PRO A 518 13.28 5.74 -16.23
N ASP A 519 13.12 7.02 -16.55
CA ASP A 519 11.82 7.66 -16.44
C ASP A 519 10.95 7.24 -17.64
N LYS A 520 9.94 6.42 -17.37
CA LYS A 520 8.97 5.90 -18.33
C LYS A 520 7.60 6.57 -18.15
N SER A 521 7.57 7.76 -17.54
CA SER A 521 6.33 8.47 -17.29
C SER A 521 5.83 9.22 -18.53
N LEU A 522 4.51 9.17 -18.75
CA LEU A 522 3.79 10.09 -19.64
C LEU A 522 2.97 11.07 -18.80
N GLN A 523 2.89 12.29 -19.25
CA GLN A 523 2.04 13.32 -18.67
C GLN A 523 0.73 13.42 -19.44
N LEU A 524 -0.38 13.21 -18.74
CA LEU A 524 -1.73 13.28 -19.29
C LEU A 524 -2.42 14.53 -18.75
N LYS A 525 -2.93 15.37 -19.64
CA LYS A 525 -3.60 16.63 -19.27
C LYS A 525 -4.83 16.86 -20.11
N TRP A 526 -5.95 17.18 -19.46
CA TRP A 526 -7.16 17.58 -20.16
C TRP A 526 -6.97 18.91 -20.90
N ILE A 527 -7.34 18.94 -22.19
CA ILE A 527 -7.53 20.15 -22.98
C ILE A 527 -8.97 20.61 -22.82
N THR A 528 -9.92 19.70 -23.03
CA THR A 528 -11.34 19.93 -22.81
C THR A 528 -11.90 18.82 -21.93
N PHE A 529 -12.56 19.19 -20.84
CA PHE A 529 -13.23 18.30 -19.93
C PHE A 529 -14.39 19.04 -19.23
N ARG A 530 -15.54 18.40 -19.12
CA ARG A 530 -16.67 18.93 -18.35
C ARG A 530 -16.97 18.04 -17.17
N ASP A 531 -17.07 18.63 -16.01
CA ASP A 531 -17.41 17.94 -14.76
C ASP A 531 -18.91 17.87 -14.48
N LYS A 532 -19.74 18.61 -15.27
CA LYS A 532 -21.20 18.59 -15.26
C LYS A 532 -21.71 18.24 -16.64
N LEU A 533 -22.42 17.12 -16.72
CA LEU A 533 -22.89 16.53 -17.96
C LEU A 533 -24.43 16.52 -17.99
N GLN A 534 -24.98 16.54 -19.19
CA GLN A 534 -26.41 16.33 -19.42
C GLN A 534 -26.65 14.85 -19.73
N PRO A 535 -27.52 14.14 -18.97
CA PRO A 535 -27.91 12.78 -19.28
C PRO A 535 -28.47 12.66 -20.71
N GLY A 536 -28.04 11.63 -21.44
CA GLY A 536 -28.38 11.46 -22.85
C GLY A 536 -27.66 12.41 -23.83
N GLY A 537 -26.85 13.33 -23.31
CA GLY A 537 -26.12 14.31 -24.10
C GLY A 537 -24.92 13.72 -24.84
N LYS A 538 -24.60 14.35 -25.99
CA LYS A 538 -23.35 14.06 -26.71
C LYS A 538 -22.24 14.93 -26.15
N GLU A 539 -21.09 14.31 -25.87
CA GLU A 539 -19.92 14.96 -25.32
C GLU A 539 -18.68 14.68 -26.17
N GLU A 540 -17.78 15.65 -26.18
CA GLU A 540 -16.46 15.52 -26.79
C GLU A 540 -15.42 16.06 -25.82
N TRP A 541 -14.50 15.17 -25.40
CA TRP A 541 -13.38 15.51 -24.53
C TRP A 541 -12.07 15.35 -25.27
N GLN A 542 -11.08 16.14 -24.88
CA GLN A 542 -9.75 16.08 -25.49
C GLN A 542 -8.68 15.96 -24.39
N LEU A 543 -7.80 15.00 -24.57
CA LEU A 543 -6.71 14.68 -23.66
C LEU A 543 -5.37 14.79 -24.39
N GLN A 544 -4.46 15.60 -23.86
CA GLN A 544 -3.09 15.70 -24.37
C GLN A 544 -2.18 14.73 -23.61
N ILE A 545 -1.35 13.99 -24.35
CA ILE A 545 -0.39 13.02 -23.85
C ILE A 545 1.01 13.43 -24.33
N THR A 546 1.90 13.70 -23.36
CA THR A 546 3.26 14.16 -23.65
C THR A 546 4.29 13.41 -22.81
N TYR A 547 5.52 13.42 -23.29
CA TYR A 547 6.67 13.05 -22.48
C TYR A 547 6.98 14.14 -21.42
N PRO A 548 7.82 13.83 -20.39
CA PRO A 548 8.23 14.83 -19.38
C PRO A 548 8.88 16.08 -19.98
N ASP A 549 9.56 15.97 -21.13
CA ASP A 549 10.16 17.08 -21.88
C ASP A 549 9.15 17.89 -22.71
N LYS A 550 7.84 17.60 -22.55
CA LYS A 550 6.69 18.24 -23.22
C LYS A 550 6.56 17.94 -24.71
N LYS A 551 7.32 17.01 -25.26
CA LYS A 551 7.10 16.55 -26.63
C LYS A 551 5.84 15.70 -26.72
N ALA A 552 5.16 15.78 -27.87
CA ALA A 552 3.99 14.94 -28.16
C ALA A 552 4.37 13.46 -28.14
N ALA A 553 3.56 12.63 -27.51
CA ALA A 553 3.77 11.19 -27.45
C ALA A 553 2.93 10.49 -28.53
N ASP A 554 3.56 9.59 -29.32
CA ASP A 554 2.85 8.61 -30.13
C ASP A 554 2.40 7.47 -29.20
N ALA A 555 1.17 7.56 -28.70
CA ALA A 555 0.65 6.70 -27.66
C ALA A 555 -0.73 6.16 -28.01
N GLN A 556 -1.04 5.01 -27.39
CA GLN A 556 -2.38 4.44 -27.38
C GLN A 556 -3.01 4.65 -26.00
N LEU A 557 -4.28 5.04 -25.96
CA LEU A 557 -5.07 5.25 -24.75
C LEU A 557 -6.16 4.18 -24.63
N LEU A 558 -6.12 3.44 -23.56
CA LEU A 558 -7.25 2.67 -23.03
C LEU A 558 -8.07 3.59 -22.12
N ALA A 559 -9.37 3.72 -22.39
CA ALA A 559 -10.25 4.60 -21.62
C ALA A 559 -11.60 3.96 -21.32
N THR A 560 -12.10 4.17 -20.11
CA THR A 560 -13.47 3.79 -19.69
C THR A 560 -14.14 4.95 -18.97
N LEU A 561 -15.47 4.99 -19.09
CA LEU A 561 -16.33 5.88 -18.31
C LEU A 561 -17.49 5.04 -17.79
N TYR A 562 -17.55 4.86 -16.46
CA TYR A 562 -18.56 4.03 -15.82
C TYR A 562 -19.18 4.72 -14.60
N ASP A 563 -20.34 4.19 -14.14
CA ASP A 563 -21.08 4.68 -12.98
C ASP A 563 -20.26 4.53 -11.69
N ALA A 564 -19.83 5.65 -11.11
CA ALA A 564 -18.97 5.69 -9.91
C ALA A 564 -19.66 5.13 -8.65
N SER A 565 -20.98 5.00 -8.63
CA SER A 565 -21.71 4.40 -7.50
C SER A 565 -21.35 2.93 -7.30
N LEU A 566 -20.90 2.24 -8.34
CA LEU A 566 -20.46 0.86 -8.29
C LEU A 566 -19.21 0.67 -7.41
N ASP A 567 -18.33 1.68 -7.31
CA ASP A 567 -17.15 1.65 -6.46
C ASP A 567 -17.47 1.54 -4.96
N LYS A 568 -18.71 1.87 -4.55
CA LYS A 568 -19.18 1.61 -3.18
C LYS A 568 -19.37 0.14 -2.87
N LEU A 569 -19.71 -0.65 -3.88
CA LEU A 569 -19.94 -2.08 -3.75
C LEU A 569 -18.67 -2.88 -4.04
N TYR A 570 -17.97 -2.53 -5.12
CA TYR A 570 -16.70 -3.16 -5.50
C TYR A 570 -15.85 -2.20 -6.34
N VAL A 571 -14.68 -1.83 -5.81
CA VAL A 571 -13.81 -0.81 -6.41
C VAL A 571 -13.17 -1.32 -7.70
N ASN A 572 -13.27 -0.54 -8.78
CA ASN A 572 -12.49 -0.77 -9.99
C ASN A 572 -11.16 -0.02 -9.91
N ASP A 573 -10.05 -0.76 -9.97
CA ASP A 573 -8.70 -0.23 -9.96
C ASP A 573 -7.86 -0.84 -11.10
N TRP A 574 -7.21 0.02 -11.87
CA TRP A 574 -6.25 -0.39 -12.89
C TRP A 574 -4.84 -0.27 -12.33
N ALA A 575 -4.45 -1.25 -11.51
CA ALA A 575 -3.08 -1.31 -11.00
C ALA A 575 -2.11 -1.64 -12.14
N PHE A 576 -1.51 -0.61 -12.73
CA PHE A 576 -0.47 -0.77 -13.73
C PHE A 576 0.79 -0.04 -13.28
N ASN A 577 1.89 -0.79 -13.12
CA ASN A 577 3.16 -0.24 -12.72
C ASN A 577 4.30 -1.07 -13.31
N LEU A 578 5.20 -0.44 -14.03
CA LEU A 578 6.40 -1.09 -14.54
C LEU A 578 7.46 -1.15 -13.46
N ASN A 579 7.94 -2.34 -13.19
CA ASN A 579 9.02 -2.56 -12.24
C ASN A 579 10.34 -2.72 -12.99
N PHE A 580 11.33 -1.88 -12.65
CA PHE A 580 12.70 -1.96 -13.19
C PHE A 580 13.64 -2.46 -12.09
N PRO A 581 13.73 -3.78 -11.87
CA PRO A 581 14.57 -4.32 -10.82
C PRO A 581 16.04 -4.04 -11.12
N ARG A 582 16.74 -3.52 -10.11
CA ARG A 582 18.20 -3.40 -10.17
C ARG A 582 18.83 -4.66 -9.61
N SER A 583 19.68 -5.26 -10.40
CA SER A 583 20.42 -6.44 -10.00
C SER A 583 21.86 -6.06 -9.67
N THR A 584 22.08 -5.73 -8.40
CA THR A 584 23.44 -5.58 -7.86
C THR A 584 23.90 -6.89 -7.23
N PRO A 585 25.21 -7.16 -7.16
CA PRO A 585 25.70 -8.36 -6.51
C PRO A 585 25.20 -8.49 -5.07
N GLY A 586 24.61 -9.63 -4.73
CA GLY A 586 24.27 -9.96 -3.35
C GLY A 586 25.45 -10.64 -2.67
N VAL A 587 26.07 -9.96 -1.69
CA VAL A 587 27.21 -10.50 -0.94
C VAL A 587 26.76 -10.78 0.48
N ARG A 588 27.05 -11.99 0.97
CA ARG A 588 26.77 -12.35 2.36
C ARG A 588 28.08 -12.60 3.09
N ALA A 589 28.27 -11.91 4.21
CA ALA A 589 29.36 -12.15 5.14
C ALA A 589 28.76 -12.63 6.46
N ASN A 590 29.27 -13.72 6.99
CA ASN A 590 28.89 -14.26 8.29
C ASN A 590 30.12 -14.23 9.21
N LEU A 591 29.88 -14.02 10.49
CA LEU A 591 30.88 -14.13 11.54
C LEU A 591 30.80 -15.54 12.13
N ILE A 592 31.92 -16.24 12.16
CA ILE A 592 32.05 -17.53 12.82
C ILE A 592 32.83 -17.29 14.11
N PHE A 593 32.21 -17.56 15.25
CA PHE A 593 32.89 -17.60 16.54
C PHE A 593 33.23 -19.04 16.92
N SER A 594 34.46 -19.27 17.35
CA SER A 594 34.75 -20.32 18.30
C SER A 594 34.40 -19.80 19.71
N GLY A 595 33.22 -20.07 20.18
CA GLY A 595 32.81 -19.71 21.53
C GLY A 595 32.69 -20.96 22.42
N HIS A 596 33.35 -20.96 23.55
CA HIS A 596 33.07 -21.98 24.56
C HIS A 596 31.67 -21.79 25.09
N SER A 597 30.72 -22.63 24.69
CA SER A 597 29.47 -22.79 25.42
C SER A 597 29.68 -23.91 26.47
N ILE A 598 29.84 -23.52 27.73
CA ILE A 598 29.82 -24.49 28.84
C ILE A 598 28.36 -24.78 29.11
N TRP A 599 27.89 -25.99 28.72
CA TRP A 599 26.63 -26.52 29.15
C TRP A 599 26.81 -27.13 30.52
N MET A 600 26.43 -26.43 31.59
CA MET A 600 26.33 -27.03 32.91
C MET A 600 24.97 -27.71 33.04
N TYR A 601 24.94 -29.01 32.89
CA TYR A 601 23.82 -29.83 33.36
C TYR A 601 23.94 -29.98 34.89
N SER A 602 23.16 -29.20 35.62
CA SER A 602 23.01 -29.48 37.05
C SER A 602 21.93 -30.55 37.20
N ASN A 603 22.32 -31.74 37.61
CA ASN A 603 21.39 -32.77 38.09
C ASN A 603 20.86 -32.43 39.50
N PHE A 604 20.65 -31.16 39.77
CA PHE A 604 19.94 -30.80 41.02
C PHE A 604 18.45 -31.05 40.83
N PRO A 605 17.82 -31.76 41.76
CA PRO A 605 16.37 -31.87 41.76
C PRO A 605 15.79 -30.45 41.79
N TYR A 606 14.78 -30.22 40.95
CA TYR A 606 14.07 -28.97 40.80
C TYR A 606 13.68 -28.37 42.15
N MET A 607 14.52 -27.53 42.74
CA MET A 607 14.17 -26.63 43.82
C MET A 607 13.57 -25.38 43.21
N GLY A 608 12.26 -25.27 43.37
CA GLY A 608 11.48 -24.18 42.83
C GLY A 608 12.02 -22.82 43.17
N SER A 609 12.05 -21.97 42.14
CA SER A 609 11.86 -20.51 42.15
C SER A 609 12.73 -19.56 42.98
N THR A 610 13.71 -19.99 43.75
CA THR A 610 14.48 -19.08 44.61
C THR A 610 15.78 -18.51 44.04
N LEU A 611 16.15 -18.84 42.81
CA LEU A 611 17.29 -18.24 42.08
C LEU A 611 16.87 -17.10 41.15
N ARG A 612 15.89 -16.29 41.56
CA ARG A 612 15.60 -15.01 40.90
C ARG A 612 16.71 -14.01 41.26
N GLY A 613 17.82 -14.02 40.56
CA GLY A 613 18.83 -12.98 40.78
C GLY A 613 20.17 -13.18 40.10
N LEU A 614 20.48 -14.36 39.63
CA LEU A 614 21.72 -14.60 38.89
C LEU A 614 21.45 -14.61 37.39
N ARG A 615 21.44 -13.45 36.80
CA ARG A 615 21.46 -13.28 35.32
C ARG A 615 22.88 -13.41 34.83
N TRP A 616 23.37 -14.62 34.73
CA TRP A 616 24.69 -14.91 34.15
C TRP A 616 24.81 -14.49 32.65
N TRP A 617 23.70 -14.36 32.00
CA TRP A 617 23.59 -14.04 30.57
C TRP A 617 23.78 -12.56 30.23
N ASP A 618 23.60 -11.67 31.17
CA ASP A 618 23.69 -10.24 30.96
C ASP A 618 25.13 -9.77 30.62
N VAL A 619 26.14 -10.58 30.99
CA VAL A 619 27.55 -10.32 30.64
C VAL A 619 27.83 -10.71 29.17
N TYR A 620 27.09 -11.66 28.63
CA TYR A 620 27.27 -12.15 27.27
C TYR A 620 26.14 -11.74 26.31
N SER A 621 25.01 -11.26 26.76
CA SER A 621 23.90 -10.76 25.94
C SER A 621 24.20 -9.41 25.30
N THR A 622 25.24 -8.70 25.76
CA THR A 622 25.79 -7.54 25.06
C THR A 622 26.55 -7.91 23.79
N LEU A 623 26.89 -9.16 23.61
CA LEU A 623 27.35 -9.68 22.33
C LEU A 623 26.10 -10.00 21.52
N ASN A 624 25.85 -9.29 20.42
CA ASN A 624 24.78 -9.54 19.44
C ASN A 624 24.86 -10.98 18.89
N ALA A 625 24.64 -11.98 19.73
CA ALA A 625 24.46 -13.35 19.31
C ALA A 625 23.07 -13.49 18.67
N PRO A 626 22.96 -14.07 17.48
CA PRO A 626 21.67 -14.38 16.90
C PRO A 626 20.88 -15.27 17.86
N PHE A 627 19.60 -14.97 18.02
CA PHE A 627 18.66 -15.68 18.88
C PHE A 627 18.71 -17.18 18.62
N TRP A 628 19.39 -17.93 19.47
CA TRP A 628 19.31 -19.38 19.51
C TRP A 628 17.99 -19.79 20.14
N ARG A 629 17.10 -20.37 19.35
CA ARG A 629 16.03 -21.21 19.90
C ARG A 629 16.71 -22.47 20.42
N GLY A 630 16.88 -22.58 21.71
CA GLY A 630 17.31 -23.81 22.37
C GLY A 630 16.43 -25.01 21.95
N PRO A 631 16.92 -26.27 22.10
CA PRO A 631 16.11 -27.44 21.85
C PRO A 631 14.85 -27.38 22.70
N ARG A 632 13.69 -27.53 22.09
CA ARG A 632 12.40 -27.60 22.78
C ARG A 632 12.45 -28.83 23.72
N PRO A 633 11.98 -28.74 24.98
CA PRO A 633 11.81 -29.92 25.79
C PRO A 633 10.93 -30.94 25.08
N GLU A 634 11.31 -32.19 25.09
CA GLU A 634 10.45 -33.28 24.64
C GLU A 634 9.17 -33.24 25.48
N GLY A 635 8.04 -33.01 24.84
CA GLY A 635 6.73 -32.88 25.49
C GLY A 635 5.92 -31.66 25.11
N SER A 636 6.46 -30.69 24.33
CA SER A 636 5.63 -29.61 23.80
C SER A 636 4.74 -30.12 22.67
N PHE A 637 3.45 -30.12 22.92
CA PHE A 637 2.42 -30.38 21.92
C PHE A 637 2.71 -29.61 20.64
N ARG A 638 2.96 -30.35 19.55
CA ARG A 638 2.93 -29.77 18.19
C ARG A 638 1.49 -29.39 17.88
N ILE A 639 1.15 -28.13 18.04
CA ILE A 639 0.06 -27.57 17.24
C ILE A 639 0.61 -27.53 15.83
N LYS A 640 0.23 -28.49 15.01
CA LYS A 640 0.34 -28.40 13.57
C LYS A 640 -0.45 -27.16 13.18
N GLN A 641 0.24 -26.08 12.87
CA GLN A 641 -0.34 -24.99 12.12
C GLN A 641 -0.53 -25.53 10.69
N ASP A 642 -1.63 -26.24 10.51
CA ASP A 642 -2.16 -26.58 9.19
C ASP A 642 -2.61 -25.25 8.61
N SER A 643 -1.87 -24.75 7.63
CA SER A 643 -2.26 -23.65 6.78
C SER A 643 -3.37 -24.11 5.83
N ARG A 644 -4.48 -24.58 6.39
CA ARG A 644 -5.73 -24.78 5.66
C ARG A 644 -6.64 -23.63 6.04
N MET A 645 -6.99 -22.86 5.02
CA MET A 645 -8.05 -21.86 5.03
C MET A 645 -9.20 -22.29 5.95
N MET A 646 -9.62 -21.40 6.82
CA MET A 646 -10.89 -21.54 7.53
C MET A 646 -12.01 -21.69 6.50
N LYS A 647 -12.57 -22.86 6.41
CA LYS A 647 -13.87 -23.06 5.80
C LYS A 647 -14.90 -22.37 6.69
N PRO A 648 -15.90 -21.70 6.12
CA PRO A 648 -17.00 -21.17 6.91
C PRO A 648 -17.72 -22.32 7.60
N VAL A 649 -18.00 -22.14 8.89
CA VAL A 649 -18.81 -23.08 9.67
C VAL A 649 -20.23 -23.00 9.13
N THR A 650 -20.65 -24.03 8.41
CA THR A 650 -22.05 -24.25 8.10
C THR A 650 -22.69 -24.86 9.34
N ILE A 651 -23.55 -24.11 9.99
CA ILE A 651 -24.42 -24.65 11.04
C ILE A 651 -25.50 -25.46 10.30
N SER A 652 -25.39 -26.77 10.33
CA SER A 652 -26.49 -27.67 9.96
C SER A 652 -27.49 -27.68 11.12
N LEU A 653 -28.64 -27.13 10.90
CA LEU A 653 -29.82 -27.45 11.70
C LEU A 653 -30.33 -28.81 11.22
N ASP A 654 -30.23 -29.82 12.07
CA ASP A 654 -30.92 -31.09 11.90
C ASP A 654 -32.41 -30.82 11.93
N ALA A 655 -33.06 -31.01 10.80
CA ALA A 655 -34.51 -31.15 10.71
C ALA A 655 -34.81 -32.63 10.54
N GLU A 656 -35.29 -33.22 11.61
CA GLU A 656 -35.96 -34.54 11.56
C GLU A 656 -37.17 -34.50 10.65
N THR A 657 -37.16 -35.44 9.75
CA THR A 657 -38.26 -36.12 9.05
C THR A 657 -39.69 -35.60 9.23
N LEU A 658 -40.30 -35.15 8.13
CA LEU A 658 -41.70 -35.43 7.81
C LEU A 658 -41.84 -35.74 6.31
N SER A 659 -42.57 -36.82 6.09
CA SER A 659 -42.83 -37.58 4.87
C SER A 659 -43.40 -36.79 3.69
N ASP A 660 -42.90 -37.16 2.55
CA ASP A 660 -43.51 -37.43 1.25
C ASP A 660 -45.01 -37.08 1.13
N ASP A 661 -45.31 -36.07 0.32
CA ASP A 661 -46.49 -36.03 -0.55
C ASP A 661 -46.17 -35.09 -1.73
N GLY A 662 -46.20 -35.70 -2.92
CA GLY A 662 -45.85 -35.09 -4.18
C GLY A 662 -46.75 -33.90 -4.55
N PHE A 663 -46.09 -32.83 -4.94
CA PHE A 663 -46.68 -31.79 -5.80
C PHE A 663 -45.77 -31.59 -7.01
N GLU A 664 -46.29 -31.97 -8.16
CA GLU A 664 -45.75 -31.53 -9.44
C GLU A 664 -45.77 -30.00 -9.51
N VAL A 665 -44.60 -29.41 -9.67
CA VAL A 665 -44.46 -27.99 -9.94
C VAL A 665 -44.52 -27.83 -11.46
N GLU A 666 -45.65 -27.36 -11.96
CA GLU A 666 -45.73 -26.80 -13.29
C GLU A 666 -44.75 -25.62 -13.43
N ASP A 667 -44.03 -25.68 -14.54
CA ASP A 667 -43.08 -24.72 -15.05
C ASP A 667 -43.65 -23.30 -15.05
N GLY A 668 -43.28 -22.51 -14.04
CA GLY A 668 -43.64 -21.10 -13.92
C GLY A 668 -42.66 -20.26 -14.69
N SER A 669 -43.05 -19.89 -15.91
CA SER A 669 -42.35 -18.87 -16.72
C SER A 669 -42.02 -17.62 -15.92
N SER A 670 -40.71 -17.35 -15.75
CA SER A 670 -40.19 -16.07 -15.28
C SER A 670 -40.64 -14.97 -16.26
N ILE A 671 -41.43 -14.05 -15.79
CA ILE A 671 -41.78 -12.84 -16.55
C ILE A 671 -40.56 -11.90 -16.45
N GLU A 672 -39.70 -11.92 -17.49
CA GLU A 672 -38.73 -10.87 -17.71
C GLU A 672 -39.46 -9.59 -18.13
N ALA A 673 -39.32 -8.54 -17.36
CA ALA A 673 -39.70 -7.20 -17.75
C ALA A 673 -38.65 -6.66 -18.75
N VAL A 674 -38.82 -7.03 -20.01
CA VAL A 674 -38.09 -6.39 -21.11
C VAL A 674 -38.82 -5.09 -21.42
N PHE A 675 -38.18 -3.97 -21.13
CA PHE A 675 -38.64 -2.66 -21.57
C PHE A 675 -38.25 -2.42 -23.02
N GLU A 676 -39.02 -2.95 -23.96
CA GLU A 676 -39.05 -2.44 -25.33
C GLU A 676 -40.13 -1.36 -25.42
N CYS A 677 -39.72 -0.12 -25.64
CA CYS A 677 -40.64 0.94 -26.01
C CYS A 677 -40.88 0.89 -27.50
N SER A 678 -42.09 0.55 -27.92
CA SER A 678 -42.60 0.87 -29.22
C SER A 678 -43.08 2.32 -29.30
N ASP A 679 -42.95 2.94 -30.44
CA ASP A 679 -43.28 4.32 -30.74
C ASP A 679 -44.61 4.79 -30.13
N ALA A 680 -44.53 5.86 -29.37
CA ALA A 680 -45.64 6.44 -28.61
C ALA A 680 -46.68 7.05 -29.57
N VAL A 681 -47.93 6.63 -29.36
CA VAL A 681 -49.10 7.35 -29.93
C VAL A 681 -49.23 8.65 -29.14
N ALA A 682 -49.03 9.78 -29.82
CA ALA A 682 -49.19 11.10 -29.26
C ALA A 682 -50.65 11.35 -28.91
N LEU A 683 -50.95 11.55 -27.64
CA LEU A 683 -52.15 12.23 -27.24
C LEU A 683 -51.85 13.76 -27.27
N ASP A 684 -52.47 14.47 -28.15
CA ASP A 684 -52.33 15.92 -28.35
C ASP A 684 -53.14 16.67 -27.28
N ASP A 685 -52.55 16.81 -26.09
CA ASP A 685 -53.13 17.63 -25.01
C ASP A 685 -52.37 18.97 -24.76
N GLY A 686 -51.41 19.32 -25.66
CA GLY A 686 -50.64 20.57 -25.57
C GLY A 686 -49.58 20.62 -24.49
N SER A 687 -49.33 19.53 -23.75
CA SER A 687 -48.24 19.45 -22.79
C SER A 687 -46.93 19.16 -23.50
N PRO A 688 -45.79 19.79 -23.13
CA PRO A 688 -44.50 19.45 -23.72
C PRO A 688 -44.13 17.99 -23.46
N TYR A 689 -44.02 17.19 -24.48
CA TYR A 689 -43.60 15.79 -24.41
C TYR A 689 -42.18 15.68 -23.84
N VAL A 690 -42.06 15.10 -22.67
CA VAL A 690 -40.74 14.75 -22.09
C VAL A 690 -40.47 13.28 -22.40
N PRO A 691 -39.51 12.99 -23.25
CA PRO A 691 -39.20 11.60 -23.60
C PRO A 691 -38.75 10.82 -22.35
N LEU A 692 -39.29 9.62 -22.18
CA LEU A 692 -38.87 8.71 -21.12
C LEU A 692 -37.42 8.29 -21.33
N ARG A 693 -36.68 8.22 -20.24
CA ARG A 693 -35.30 7.74 -20.25
C ARG A 693 -35.27 6.24 -20.52
N GLN A 694 -34.41 5.80 -21.45
CA GLN A 694 -34.33 4.42 -21.90
C GLN A 694 -32.97 3.78 -21.66
N ASN A 695 -31.87 4.55 -21.83
CA ASN A 695 -30.51 4.05 -21.69
C ASN A 695 -29.98 4.23 -20.26
N PHE A 696 -29.95 3.18 -19.48
CA PHE A 696 -29.43 3.13 -18.11
C PHE A 696 -28.14 2.30 -18.01
N ALA A 697 -27.38 2.17 -19.10
CA ALA A 697 -26.10 1.46 -19.11
C ALA A 697 -25.17 1.95 -17.97
N GLU A 698 -24.46 1.05 -17.37
CA GLU A 698 -23.53 1.33 -16.25
C GLU A 698 -22.13 1.72 -16.74
N THR A 699 -21.80 1.44 -18.01
CA THR A 699 -20.63 1.91 -18.74
C THR A 699 -21.08 2.78 -19.89
N ALA A 700 -20.62 4.03 -19.94
CA ALA A 700 -20.91 4.96 -21.02
C ALA A 700 -20.09 4.60 -22.28
N PHE A 701 -18.83 4.24 -22.06
CA PHE A 701 -17.96 3.71 -23.11
C PHE A 701 -16.79 2.92 -22.53
N PHE A 702 -16.26 2.03 -23.38
CA PHE A 702 -14.95 1.38 -23.18
C PHE A 702 -14.20 1.47 -24.50
N TYR A 703 -13.16 2.29 -24.55
CA TYR A 703 -12.33 2.52 -25.74
C TYR A 703 -10.94 1.91 -25.48
N PRO A 704 -10.68 0.69 -25.95
CA PRO A 704 -9.46 -0.03 -25.62
C PRO A 704 -8.22 0.44 -26.38
N ALA A 705 -8.36 1.18 -27.51
CA ALA A 705 -7.27 1.40 -28.45
C ALA A 705 -7.38 2.76 -29.17
N LEU A 706 -7.65 3.85 -28.45
CA LEU A 706 -7.61 5.19 -29.02
C LEU A 706 -6.16 5.61 -29.26
N ARG A 707 -5.90 6.36 -30.34
CA ARG A 707 -4.55 6.81 -30.70
C ARG A 707 -4.41 8.32 -30.63
N THR A 708 -3.23 8.77 -30.26
CA THR A 708 -2.87 10.19 -30.35
C THR A 708 -2.70 10.63 -31.80
N ASP A 709 -3.04 11.87 -32.08
CA ASP A 709 -2.66 12.56 -33.31
C ASP A 709 -1.18 12.99 -33.26
N THR A 710 -0.73 13.70 -34.29
CA THR A 710 0.64 14.23 -34.41
C THR A 710 1.01 15.24 -33.33
N ASN A 711 0.03 15.84 -32.66
CA ASN A 711 0.22 16.76 -31.53
C ASN A 711 0.14 16.06 -30.14
N GLY A 712 -0.02 14.74 -30.12
CA GLY A 712 -0.21 13.96 -28.90
C GLY A 712 -1.61 14.11 -28.29
N VAL A 713 -2.63 14.45 -29.08
CA VAL A 713 -4.00 14.66 -28.61
C VAL A 713 -4.88 13.48 -28.97
N VAL A 714 -5.70 13.05 -28.01
CA VAL A 714 -6.77 12.05 -28.19
C VAL A 714 -8.10 12.74 -28.01
N SER A 715 -9.03 12.54 -28.95
CA SER A 715 -10.42 12.98 -28.85
C SER A 715 -11.33 11.80 -28.49
N LEU A 716 -12.18 12.02 -27.48
CA LEU A 716 -13.16 11.05 -26.98
C LEU A 716 -14.56 11.60 -27.25
N SER A 717 -15.29 11.00 -28.20
CA SER A 717 -16.66 11.37 -28.51
C SER A 717 -17.60 10.25 -28.05
N PHE A 718 -18.62 10.59 -27.26
CA PHE A 718 -19.55 9.61 -26.72
C PHE A 718 -20.92 10.22 -26.45
N THR A 719 -21.94 9.35 -26.32
CA THR A 719 -23.24 9.74 -25.80
C THR A 719 -23.37 9.21 -24.38
N LEU A 720 -23.65 10.10 -23.44
CA LEU A 720 -23.78 9.73 -22.04
C LEU A 720 -25.08 8.93 -21.84
N PRO A 721 -25.07 7.81 -21.08
CA PRO A 721 -26.29 7.18 -20.63
C PRO A 721 -27.18 8.13 -19.81
N GLU A 722 -28.46 7.83 -19.71
CA GLU A 722 -29.46 8.70 -19.08
C GLU A 722 -29.52 8.58 -17.56
N SER A 723 -28.59 7.81 -16.97
CA SER A 723 -28.46 7.67 -15.51
C SER A 723 -28.03 8.99 -14.86
N LEU A 724 -28.72 9.35 -13.79
CA LEU A 724 -28.44 10.51 -12.95
C LEU A 724 -27.49 10.09 -11.85
N THR A 725 -26.18 10.14 -12.13
CA THR A 725 -25.12 9.61 -11.27
C THR A 725 -23.81 10.38 -11.45
N GLU A 726 -22.80 10.04 -10.67
CA GLU A 726 -21.43 10.45 -10.91
C GLU A 726 -20.75 9.40 -11.81
N TRP A 727 -20.11 9.85 -12.84
CA TRP A 727 -19.36 9.03 -13.78
C TRP A 727 -17.87 9.11 -13.46
N LYS A 728 -17.20 7.95 -13.39
CA LYS A 728 -15.76 7.85 -13.19
C LYS A 728 -15.08 7.51 -14.50
N PHE A 729 -14.22 8.42 -14.94
CA PHE A 729 -13.30 8.20 -16.05
C PHE A 729 -12.00 7.59 -15.55
N MET A 730 -11.51 6.58 -16.26
CA MET A 730 -10.17 6.03 -16.10
C MET A 730 -9.50 5.96 -17.45
N GLY A 731 -8.26 6.45 -17.54
CA GLY A 731 -7.44 6.42 -18.74
C GLY A 731 -6.03 5.92 -18.44
N LEU A 732 -5.54 5.00 -19.27
CA LEU A 732 -4.17 4.47 -19.27
C LEU A 732 -3.59 4.66 -20.67
N ALA A 733 -2.59 5.52 -20.78
CA ALA A 733 -1.85 5.72 -22.02
C ALA A 733 -0.52 4.97 -22.00
N HIS A 734 -0.11 4.40 -23.12
CA HIS A 734 1.20 3.81 -23.28
C HIS A 734 1.75 3.95 -24.70
N THR A 735 3.08 3.94 -24.83
CA THR A 735 3.80 3.94 -26.11
C THR A 735 4.26 2.52 -26.44
N ARG A 736 4.78 2.33 -27.67
CA ARG A 736 5.45 1.07 -28.07
C ARG A 736 6.70 0.78 -27.24
N GLY A 737 7.33 1.81 -26.67
CA GLY A 737 8.45 1.71 -25.72
C GLY A 737 8.02 1.53 -24.28
N MET A 738 6.72 1.35 -24.01
CA MET A 738 6.13 1.24 -22.68
C MET A 738 6.39 2.44 -21.76
N ASP A 739 6.53 3.64 -22.31
CA ASP A 739 6.30 4.85 -21.54
C ASP A 739 4.81 4.93 -21.24
N TYR A 740 4.42 5.21 -20.00
CA TYR A 740 3.02 5.11 -19.62
C TYR A 740 2.58 6.22 -18.64
N GLY A 741 1.29 6.47 -18.61
CA GLY A 741 0.68 7.38 -17.67
C GLY A 741 -0.78 7.06 -17.45
N GLN A 742 -1.30 7.42 -16.29
CA GLN A 742 -2.69 7.19 -15.91
C GLN A 742 -3.35 8.50 -15.51
N ILE A 743 -4.64 8.60 -15.80
CA ILE A 743 -5.47 9.72 -15.38
C ILE A 743 -6.84 9.22 -14.95
N THR A 744 -7.38 9.82 -13.90
CA THR A 744 -8.76 9.61 -13.46
C THR A 744 -9.47 10.95 -13.35
N ALA A 745 -10.76 10.96 -13.66
CA ALA A 745 -11.61 12.14 -13.52
C ALA A 745 -13.02 11.72 -13.13
N ARG A 746 -13.79 12.65 -12.60
CA ARG A 746 -15.19 12.43 -12.22
C ARG A 746 -16.06 13.51 -12.83
N ALA A 747 -17.23 13.14 -13.35
CA ALA A 747 -18.21 14.07 -13.91
C ALA A 747 -19.61 13.67 -13.42
N LYS A 748 -20.45 14.65 -13.12
CA LYS A 748 -21.80 14.42 -12.62
C LYS A 748 -22.82 14.62 -13.72
N ALA A 749 -23.66 13.62 -13.94
CA ALA A 749 -24.82 13.73 -14.82
C ALA A 749 -26.01 14.29 -14.02
N VAL A 750 -26.40 15.51 -14.33
CA VAL A 750 -27.43 16.25 -13.57
C VAL A 750 -28.45 16.89 -14.50
N LYS A 751 -29.71 16.98 -14.01
CA LYS A 751 -30.75 17.83 -14.60
C LYS A 751 -31.20 18.84 -13.53
N PRO A 752 -31.60 20.05 -13.91
CA PRO A 752 -32.14 21.03 -12.94
C PRO A 752 -33.33 20.50 -12.17
N PHE A 753 -34.14 19.63 -12.79
CA PHE A 753 -35.29 18.96 -12.22
C PHE A 753 -35.24 17.46 -12.53
N MET A 754 -35.45 16.63 -11.49
CA MET A 754 -35.31 15.18 -11.62
C MET A 754 -36.34 14.43 -10.83
N VAL A 755 -36.77 13.26 -11.34
CA VAL A 755 -37.62 12.30 -10.63
C VAL A 755 -36.82 11.02 -10.44
N GLN A 756 -36.71 10.55 -9.19
CA GLN A 756 -35.92 9.37 -8.81
C GLN A 756 -36.78 8.37 -8.04
N PRO A 757 -37.37 7.36 -8.71
CA PRO A 757 -38.17 6.34 -8.03
C PRO A 757 -37.30 5.36 -7.28
N ASN A 758 -37.72 4.91 -6.12
CA ASN A 758 -37.12 3.80 -5.38
C ASN A 758 -37.85 2.50 -5.70
N MET A 759 -37.54 1.90 -6.84
CA MET A 759 -38.18 0.67 -7.29
C MET A 759 -37.72 -0.53 -6.46
N PRO A 760 -38.64 -1.42 -6.00
CA PRO A 760 -38.26 -2.71 -5.43
C PRO A 760 -37.59 -3.59 -6.51
N ARG A 761 -36.78 -4.56 -6.10
CA ARG A 761 -36.10 -5.49 -7.02
C ARG A 761 -37.08 -6.44 -7.69
N PHE A 762 -38.11 -6.86 -6.95
CA PHE A 762 -39.20 -7.73 -7.38
C PHE A 762 -40.40 -7.48 -6.48
N ILE A 763 -41.56 -7.83 -6.97
CA ILE A 763 -42.86 -7.87 -6.25
C ILE A 763 -43.45 -9.25 -6.48
N ARG A 764 -43.91 -9.92 -5.42
CA ARG A 764 -44.58 -11.19 -5.52
C ARG A 764 -46.09 -10.95 -5.72
N VAL A 765 -46.75 -11.97 -6.31
CA VAL A 765 -48.20 -11.99 -6.43
C VAL A 765 -48.82 -11.81 -5.03
N SER A 766 -49.78 -10.91 -4.91
CA SER A 766 -50.46 -10.51 -3.65
C SER A 766 -49.65 -9.65 -2.68
N ASP A 767 -48.44 -9.23 -3.01
CA ASP A 767 -47.70 -8.25 -2.19
C ASP A 767 -48.40 -6.90 -2.28
N LYS A 768 -48.40 -6.18 -1.16
CA LYS A 768 -48.74 -4.74 -1.11
C LYS A 768 -47.43 -3.99 -1.02
N ALA A 769 -47.17 -3.17 -2.00
CA ALA A 769 -45.94 -2.38 -2.05
C ALA A 769 -46.23 -0.90 -2.09
N VAL A 770 -45.36 -0.10 -1.49
CA VAL A 770 -45.38 1.35 -1.60
C VAL A 770 -44.13 1.77 -2.36
N ILE A 771 -44.33 2.42 -3.51
CA ILE A 771 -43.23 2.98 -4.29
C ILE A 771 -43.05 4.44 -3.91
N SER A 772 -41.98 4.73 -3.19
CA SER A 772 -41.61 6.10 -2.85
C SER A 772 -40.72 6.68 -3.93
N THR A 773 -41.03 7.90 -4.34
CA THR A 773 -40.32 8.60 -5.42
C THR A 773 -39.80 9.94 -4.94
N GLY A 774 -38.52 10.19 -5.07
CA GLY A 774 -37.89 11.46 -4.81
C GLY A 774 -38.05 12.39 -6.01
N ILE A 775 -38.56 13.60 -5.76
CA ILE A 775 -38.63 14.70 -6.72
C ILE A 775 -37.58 15.73 -6.30
N ILE A 776 -36.56 15.91 -7.12
CA ILE A 776 -35.38 16.70 -6.82
C ILE A 776 -35.41 17.96 -7.68
N ASN A 777 -35.43 19.11 -7.05
CA ASN A 777 -35.35 20.42 -7.68
C ASN A 777 -34.00 21.07 -7.37
N LEU A 778 -33.08 21.09 -8.33
CA LEU A 778 -31.78 21.76 -8.24
C LEU A 778 -31.78 23.15 -8.88
N SER A 779 -32.95 23.63 -9.37
CA SER A 779 -33.08 24.96 -9.92
C SER A 779 -33.20 26.03 -8.81
N GLU A 780 -33.09 27.29 -9.21
CA GLU A 780 -33.23 28.44 -8.31
C GLU A 780 -34.73 28.83 -8.04
N GLU A 781 -35.67 28.14 -8.69
CA GLU A 781 -37.09 28.41 -8.62
C GLU A 781 -37.87 27.27 -7.92
N ASN A 782 -38.97 27.60 -7.29
CA ASN A 782 -39.92 26.63 -6.74
C ASN A 782 -40.73 25.98 -7.87
N ILE A 783 -40.75 24.64 -7.89
CA ILE A 783 -41.47 23.86 -8.90
C ILE A 783 -42.70 23.21 -8.25
N ARG A 784 -43.87 23.39 -8.86
CA ARG A 784 -45.12 22.70 -8.50
C ARG A 784 -45.62 21.90 -9.67
N GLY A 785 -46.23 20.75 -9.38
CA GLY A 785 -46.75 19.87 -10.42
C GLY A 785 -47.41 18.64 -9.86
N THR A 786 -47.75 17.74 -10.76
CA THR A 786 -48.35 16.43 -10.43
C THR A 786 -47.43 15.32 -10.83
N ALA A 787 -47.04 14.43 -9.89
CA ALA A 787 -46.33 13.21 -10.15
C ALA A 787 -47.34 12.12 -10.49
N ARG A 788 -47.17 11.47 -11.63
CA ARG A 788 -48.04 10.42 -12.14
C ARG A 788 -47.27 9.10 -12.24
N MET A 789 -47.84 8.05 -11.67
CA MET A 789 -47.37 6.68 -11.79
C MET A 789 -48.36 5.85 -12.60
N GLU A 790 -47.91 5.13 -13.59
CA GLU A 790 -48.70 4.19 -14.36
C GLU A 790 -48.13 2.78 -14.19
N LEU A 791 -48.97 1.82 -13.98
CA LEU A 791 -48.73 0.39 -14.07
C LEU A 791 -49.16 -0.09 -15.45
N VAL A 792 -48.19 -0.56 -16.25
CA VAL A 792 -48.43 -0.95 -17.65
C VAL A 792 -48.17 -2.44 -17.81
N ASP A 793 -49.02 -3.13 -18.51
CA ASP A 793 -48.79 -4.51 -18.95
C ASP A 793 -47.70 -4.48 -20.06
N PRO A 794 -46.53 -5.12 -19.85
CA PRO A 794 -45.40 -5.03 -20.79
C PRO A 794 -45.66 -5.78 -22.10
N GLN A 795 -46.60 -6.72 -22.12
CA GLN A 795 -46.96 -7.51 -23.34
C GLN A 795 -47.94 -6.78 -24.24
N THR A 796 -48.87 -6.04 -23.66
CA THR A 796 -49.94 -5.40 -24.38
C THR A 796 -49.83 -3.87 -24.45
N ASN A 797 -48.87 -3.26 -23.73
CA ASN A 797 -48.73 -1.83 -23.52
C ASN A 797 -50.03 -1.16 -22.96
N ARG A 798 -50.90 -1.96 -22.33
CA ARG A 798 -52.10 -1.44 -21.72
C ARG A 798 -51.85 -0.89 -20.33
N VAL A 799 -52.26 0.34 -20.04
CA VAL A 799 -52.24 0.92 -18.71
C VAL A 799 -53.27 0.18 -17.83
N LEU A 800 -52.79 -0.48 -16.79
CA LEU A 800 -53.59 -1.25 -15.83
C LEU A 800 -54.11 -0.35 -14.68
N SER A 801 -53.32 0.60 -14.25
CA SER A 801 -53.63 1.52 -13.16
C SER A 801 -52.84 2.81 -13.27
N THR A 802 -53.43 3.92 -12.92
CA THR A 802 -52.83 5.26 -12.82
C THR A 802 -53.03 5.81 -11.43
N ARG A 803 -51.97 6.42 -10.88
CA ARG A 803 -51.98 7.14 -9.59
C ARG A 803 -51.34 8.51 -9.79
N GLU A 804 -51.88 9.53 -9.13
CA GLU A 804 -51.40 10.91 -9.21
C GLU A 804 -51.25 11.52 -7.83
N HIS A 805 -50.14 12.30 -7.64
CA HIS A 805 -49.87 13.05 -6.43
C HIS A 805 -49.40 14.46 -6.76
N GLU A 806 -49.98 15.48 -6.16
CA GLU A 806 -49.47 16.84 -6.26
C GLU A 806 -48.20 17.00 -5.42
N PHE A 807 -47.24 17.77 -5.92
CA PHE A 807 -46.03 18.11 -5.21
C PHE A 807 -45.69 19.60 -5.30
N ASN A 808 -44.90 20.07 -4.32
CA ASN A 808 -44.32 21.40 -4.31
C ASN A 808 -42.86 21.29 -3.82
N ALA A 809 -41.92 21.40 -4.75
CA ALA A 809 -40.49 21.32 -4.47
C ALA A 809 -39.86 22.72 -4.47
N ALA A 810 -39.42 23.19 -3.31
CA ALA A 810 -38.68 24.45 -3.20
C ALA A 810 -37.36 24.42 -3.95
N ALA A 811 -36.80 25.58 -4.27
CA ALA A 811 -35.47 25.70 -4.86
C ALA A 811 -34.40 24.96 -4.04
N GLY A 812 -33.58 24.12 -4.69
CA GLY A 812 -32.53 23.33 -4.04
C GLY A 812 -33.04 22.20 -3.10
N ALA A 813 -34.34 21.86 -3.12
CA ALA A 813 -34.92 20.88 -2.21
C ALA A 813 -35.33 19.57 -2.89
N THR A 814 -35.41 18.51 -2.08
CA THR A 814 -35.99 17.22 -2.47
C THR A 814 -37.28 16.97 -1.69
N VAL A 815 -38.35 16.56 -2.37
CA VAL A 815 -39.61 16.12 -1.78
C VAL A 815 -39.89 14.68 -2.17
N SER A 816 -40.61 13.94 -1.33
CA SER A 816 -41.01 12.56 -1.61
C SER A 816 -42.52 12.48 -1.84
N VAL A 817 -42.91 11.71 -2.85
CA VAL A 817 -44.28 11.24 -3.07
C VAL A 817 -44.32 9.72 -3.04
N SER A 818 -45.40 9.15 -2.55
CA SER A 818 -45.52 7.69 -2.40
C SER A 818 -46.76 7.18 -3.12
N PHE A 819 -46.63 6.06 -3.78
CA PHE A 819 -47.73 5.42 -4.53
C PHE A 819 -47.94 4.00 -4.00
N ASP A 820 -49.16 3.66 -3.69
CA ASP A 820 -49.56 2.32 -3.28
C ASP A 820 -49.86 1.47 -4.53
N LEU A 821 -49.23 0.27 -4.55
CA LEU A 821 -49.45 -0.77 -5.55
C LEU A 821 -50.36 -1.89 -5.02
#